data_7f54393ed8aa482a6b24816022ceefb0
#
_entry.id   7f54393ed8aa482a6b24816022ceefb0
#
_cell.length_a   1.000
_cell.length_b   1.000
_cell.length_c   1.000
_cell.angle_alpha   90.00
_cell.angle_beta   90.00
_cell.angle_gamma   90.00
#
_symmetry.space_group_name_H-M   'P 1'
#
loop_
_entity.id
_entity.type
_entity.pdbx_description
1 polymer ?
#
loop_
_entity_poly.entity_id
_entity_poly.type
_entity_poly.pdbx_seq_one_letter_code
_entity_poly.pdbx_strand_id
1 'polypeptide(L)'
;KGDAVLEGGKWNDSGEFANLFAAKKNVPTVMRALVAKAGDVLAVARGPEGQAAVGTKQGLFLSDKAGTRQVFPRHGHKSWAPTNVTVSYDGRGRLWFASYQGAGCYEKSKWTLYTGAEGLPYDDMTAVAGGADGTVWFGTAIGAIRFDGSVWSYRQGKRWLPSDEVRDIAVDAGGNAWVATAGGLSFIHFKGMTLAAKAKHYEDEIDKHHRRTEFGYVIDAHAPAQGKKENLRLTDSDNDGLWTSMYGAGECFAYAATKDPLAKRRARRAFGALRFLSEAPKGSEHNPPPGFIARTVLETSSGRNPNARGYTIEDQLRKKQQDGYWRVYEPRWPKSADGKYYWKSDTSSDELDGHYFFYPLYYDLVAETEKEKSAVREIVRANIDHLISHDFSMHDHAGKTRWSVYGPKDINQDREWHEERGLKSISILSYLNVAYHMTGDMKYRKVAKELRDKHSYHINVMWPKYQRGIGSGNQSDDEMAFMAYYNLVKYEPDPGLKKMYMASFANSWRQEEPEMNPFFNFCFASQAMDVEFTNIWGTFDLSPWETWLEDSIDTLRRFPLDRFDWRHTNHHRKDLILLSDHWADAYDDKFRGRGYRNNGKVLPVDERFVNHWNASPWELDTGGGGHGIGSGTVYTLPYYMGLYHGFIAAD
;
A
#
# COMPACT_ATOMS: atom_id res chain seq x y z
N LYS A 1 35.87 17.97 0.10
CA LYS A 1 36.91 17.41 0.93
C LYS A 1 37.16 16.01 0.50
N GLY A 2 37.63 15.50 -0.45
CA GLY A 2 37.85 14.15 -0.93
C GLY A 2 36.63 13.54 -1.58
N ASP A 3 36.82 12.95 -2.74
CA ASP A 3 35.80 12.21 -3.46
C ASP A 3 35.72 10.82 -2.87
N ALA A 4 34.54 10.40 -2.43
CA ALA A 4 34.37 9.11 -1.82
C ALA A 4 33.26 8.32 -2.51
N VAL A 5 33.53 7.10 -2.89
CA VAL A 5 32.59 6.14 -3.45
C VAL A 5 32.35 4.99 -2.46
N LEU A 6 31.12 4.58 -2.28
CA LEU A 6 30.77 3.47 -1.42
C LEU A 6 30.86 2.15 -2.21
N GLU A 7 31.94 1.41 -2.03
CA GLU A 7 32.09 0.05 -2.55
C GLU A 7 32.15 -0.96 -1.41
N GLY A 8 31.31 -2.00 -1.48
CA GLY A 8 31.28 -3.07 -0.48
C GLY A 8 31.04 -2.58 0.96
N GLY A 9 30.32 -1.46 1.14
CA GLY A 9 30.06 -0.83 2.44
C GLY A 9 31.20 0.03 2.98
N LYS A 10 32.26 0.30 2.19
CA LYS A 10 33.36 1.21 2.54
C LYS A 10 33.44 2.38 1.55
N TRP A 11 33.71 3.56 2.07
CA TRP A 11 33.97 4.75 1.26
C TRP A 11 35.39 4.71 0.68
N ASN A 12 35.49 4.72 -0.65
CA ASN A 12 36.75 4.82 -1.36
C ASN A 12 36.88 6.21 -2.01
N ASP A 13 38.07 6.78 -1.98
CA ASP A 13 38.37 8.06 -2.60
C ASP A 13 38.69 7.80 -4.09
N SER A 14 37.77 8.08 -5.01
CA SER A 14 37.90 7.74 -6.43
C SER A 14 38.22 8.92 -7.36
N GLY A 15 38.16 10.14 -6.88
CA GLY A 15 38.34 11.36 -7.71
C GLY A 15 37.21 11.58 -8.75
N GLU A 16 36.35 10.60 -8.99
CA GLU A 16 35.30 10.65 -10.00
C GLU A 16 34.21 11.64 -9.61
N PHE A 17 33.96 11.74 -8.33
CA PHE A 17 32.92 12.59 -7.75
C PHE A 17 33.20 14.08 -7.90
N ALA A 18 34.45 14.55 -7.67
CA ALA A 18 34.84 15.96 -7.88
C ALA A 18 34.64 16.38 -9.33
N ASN A 19 34.94 15.49 -10.27
CA ASN A 19 34.81 15.78 -11.70
C ASN A 19 33.34 15.99 -12.13
N LEU A 20 32.40 15.25 -11.57
CA LEU A 20 30.96 15.40 -11.85
C LEU A 20 30.42 16.78 -11.42
N PHE A 21 30.95 17.35 -10.32
CA PHE A 21 30.49 18.64 -9.79
C PHE A 21 31.37 19.82 -10.19
N ALA A 22 32.67 19.64 -10.40
CA ALA A 22 33.62 20.72 -10.72
C ALA A 22 33.39 21.36 -12.10
N ALA A 23 32.92 20.58 -13.08
CA ALA A 23 32.65 21.05 -14.45
C ALA A 23 31.56 22.14 -14.55
N LYS A 24 30.69 22.23 -13.55
CA LYS A 24 29.51 23.11 -13.55
C LYS A 24 29.78 24.60 -13.44
N LYS A 25 31.01 25.05 -13.14
CA LYS A 25 31.31 26.49 -12.89
C LYS A 25 32.29 27.12 -13.88
N ASN A 26 32.75 26.40 -14.89
CA ASN A 26 33.72 26.94 -15.86
C ASN A 26 33.02 27.76 -16.96
N VAL A 27 32.90 29.06 -16.72
CA VAL A 27 32.20 30.00 -17.65
C VAL A 27 32.99 30.15 -18.96
N PRO A 28 32.34 29.94 -20.15
CA PRO A 28 32.95 30.18 -21.45
C PRO A 28 33.44 31.60 -21.59
N THR A 29 34.60 31.79 -22.21
CA THR A 29 35.28 33.10 -22.33
C THR A 29 34.35 34.15 -22.93
N VAL A 30 33.58 33.78 -23.96
CA VAL A 30 32.64 34.69 -24.66
C VAL A 30 31.47 35.21 -23.76
N MET A 31 31.23 34.55 -22.65
CA MET A 31 30.16 34.91 -21.72
C MET A 31 30.67 35.66 -20.48
N ARG A 32 31.98 35.66 -20.20
CA ARG A 32 32.53 36.18 -18.94
C ARG A 32 32.17 37.62 -18.66
N ALA A 33 32.29 38.52 -19.66
CA ALA A 33 32.02 39.95 -19.51
C ALA A 33 30.54 40.22 -19.19
N LEU A 34 29.62 39.47 -19.80
CA LEU A 34 28.19 39.61 -19.57
C LEU A 34 27.78 39.06 -18.21
N VAL A 35 28.27 37.86 -17.87
CA VAL A 35 27.94 37.14 -16.63
C VAL A 35 28.57 37.83 -15.39
N ALA A 36 29.70 38.51 -15.53
CA ALA A 36 30.38 39.23 -14.44
C ALA A 36 29.49 40.27 -13.73
N LYS A 37 28.45 40.77 -14.39
CA LYS A 37 27.50 41.72 -13.84
C LYS A 37 26.26 41.06 -13.20
N ALA A 38 26.15 39.74 -13.32
CA ALA A 38 24.93 38.98 -12.96
C ALA A 38 25.02 38.27 -11.60
N GLY A 39 25.97 38.65 -10.76
CA GLY A 39 26.21 38.02 -9.47
C GLY A 39 26.86 36.65 -9.58
N ASP A 40 26.71 35.81 -8.55
CA ASP A 40 27.42 34.53 -8.50
C ASP A 40 26.89 33.56 -9.57
N VAL A 41 27.80 32.87 -10.24
CA VAL A 41 27.51 31.77 -11.14
C VAL A 41 27.12 30.55 -10.32
N LEU A 42 25.93 30.01 -10.57
CA LEU A 42 25.39 28.83 -9.91
C LEU A 42 25.67 27.57 -10.73
N ALA A 43 25.48 27.63 -12.06
CA ALA A 43 25.78 26.51 -12.95
C ALA A 43 26.19 26.96 -14.35
N VAL A 44 26.98 26.14 -15.03
CA VAL A 44 27.33 26.28 -16.44
C VAL A 44 27.07 24.98 -17.16
N ALA A 45 26.35 25.02 -18.27
CA ALA A 45 26.05 23.87 -19.11
C ALA A 45 26.52 24.11 -20.55
N ARG A 46 27.00 23.06 -21.23
CA ARG A 46 27.43 23.07 -22.64
C ARG A 46 26.56 22.13 -23.45
N GLY A 47 26.00 22.64 -24.52
CA GLY A 47 25.19 21.87 -25.46
C GLY A 47 26.09 21.16 -26.51
N PRO A 48 25.50 20.14 -27.20
CA PRO A 48 26.23 19.28 -28.14
C PRO A 48 26.76 20.03 -29.38
N GLU A 49 26.17 21.15 -29.77
CA GLU A 49 26.59 21.96 -30.93
C GLU A 49 27.40 23.22 -30.53
N GLY A 50 28.01 23.20 -29.38
CA GLY A 50 28.79 24.32 -28.88
C GLY A 50 28.01 25.45 -28.21
N GLN A 51 26.71 25.28 -28.03
CA GLN A 51 25.91 26.20 -27.22
C GLN A 51 26.38 26.16 -25.75
N ALA A 52 26.18 27.27 -25.07
CA ALA A 52 26.43 27.35 -23.64
C ALA A 52 25.27 28.06 -22.92
N ALA A 53 24.98 27.60 -21.71
CA ALA A 53 24.06 28.27 -20.79
C ALA A 53 24.74 28.52 -19.46
N VAL A 54 24.46 29.67 -18.85
CA VAL A 54 24.95 30.04 -17.52
C VAL A 54 23.78 30.48 -16.67
N GLY A 55 23.58 29.79 -15.58
CA GLY A 55 22.65 30.16 -14.54
C GLY A 55 23.34 30.92 -13.43
N THR A 56 22.75 32.01 -12.97
CA THR A 56 23.31 32.91 -11.98
C THR A 56 22.28 33.31 -10.92
N LYS A 57 22.74 34.02 -9.89
CA LYS A 57 21.81 34.64 -8.93
C LYS A 57 20.87 35.67 -9.58
N GLN A 58 21.21 36.24 -10.74
CA GLN A 58 20.42 37.30 -11.39
C GLN A 58 19.91 36.89 -12.78
N GLY A 59 19.74 35.61 -13.04
CA GLY A 59 19.08 35.10 -14.23
C GLY A 59 19.80 34.09 -15.08
N LEU A 60 19.28 33.88 -16.27
CA LEU A 60 19.72 32.88 -17.25
C LEU A 60 20.39 33.58 -18.45
N PHE A 61 21.56 33.07 -18.85
CA PHE A 61 22.31 33.57 -19.99
C PHE A 61 22.56 32.45 -20.98
N LEU A 62 22.39 32.73 -22.27
CA LEU A 62 22.64 31.79 -23.37
C LEU A 62 23.70 32.35 -24.32
N SER A 63 24.50 31.45 -24.88
CA SER A 63 25.40 31.69 -26.01
C SER A 63 25.12 30.62 -27.06
N ASP A 64 24.63 31.02 -28.21
CA ASP A 64 24.28 30.18 -29.35
C ASP A 64 24.58 30.90 -30.67
N LYS A 65 24.10 30.39 -31.80
CA LYS A 65 24.28 31.01 -33.13
C LYS A 65 23.71 32.45 -33.21
N ALA A 66 22.78 32.81 -32.36
CA ALA A 66 22.23 34.17 -32.27
C ALA A 66 23.05 35.12 -31.38
N GLY A 67 24.18 34.66 -30.84
CA GLY A 67 25.05 35.42 -29.95
C GLY A 67 24.83 35.16 -28.46
N THR A 68 25.46 35.99 -27.63
CA THR A 68 25.42 35.88 -26.17
C THR A 68 24.46 36.90 -25.60
N ARG A 69 23.46 36.45 -24.80
CA ARG A 69 22.41 37.29 -24.26
C ARG A 69 21.85 36.76 -22.94
N GLN A 70 21.28 37.64 -22.13
CA GLN A 70 20.37 37.25 -21.06
C GLN A 70 19.01 36.90 -21.66
N VAL A 71 18.39 35.86 -21.13
CA VAL A 71 17.07 35.40 -21.59
C VAL A 71 16.08 35.37 -20.43
N PHE A 72 14.84 35.67 -20.77
CA PHE A 72 13.72 35.69 -19.83
C PHE A 72 12.60 34.82 -20.40
N PRO A 73 12.63 33.50 -20.17
CA PRO A 73 11.52 32.62 -20.57
C PRO A 73 10.20 33.18 -20.02
N ARG A 74 9.15 33.19 -20.82
CA ARG A 74 7.88 33.76 -20.43
C ARG A 74 6.75 32.74 -20.48
N HIS A 75 5.88 32.81 -19.50
CA HIS A 75 4.57 32.18 -19.50
C HIS A 75 3.51 33.26 -19.28
N GLY A 76 2.74 33.57 -20.30
CA GLY A 76 1.87 34.74 -20.30
C GLY A 76 2.66 36.05 -20.06
N HIS A 77 2.28 36.79 -19.04
CA HIS A 77 2.94 38.05 -18.67
C HIS A 77 4.10 37.89 -17.67
N LYS A 78 4.32 36.67 -17.13
CA LYS A 78 5.35 36.41 -16.12
C LYS A 78 6.68 35.99 -16.78
N SER A 79 7.78 36.61 -16.35
CA SER A 79 9.14 36.13 -16.66
C SER A 79 9.54 35.04 -15.70
N TRP A 80 10.16 34.00 -16.25
CA TRP A 80 10.72 32.89 -15.50
C TRP A 80 12.24 32.99 -15.46
N ALA A 81 12.85 32.32 -14.50
CA ALA A 81 14.29 32.33 -14.27
C ALA A 81 14.91 33.73 -14.05
N PRO A 82 14.26 34.65 -13.31
CA PRO A 82 14.84 35.98 -13.05
C PRO A 82 15.97 35.92 -12.04
N THR A 83 15.99 34.92 -11.13
CA THR A 83 16.95 34.78 -10.05
C THR A 83 17.25 33.33 -9.70
N ASN A 84 18.41 33.08 -9.12
CA ASN A 84 18.83 31.76 -8.59
C ASN A 84 18.62 30.61 -9.58
N VAL A 85 19.17 30.77 -10.77
CA VAL A 85 18.98 29.83 -11.88
C VAL A 85 20.11 28.81 -11.92
N THR A 86 19.77 27.53 -11.98
CA THR A 86 20.68 26.44 -12.33
C THR A 86 20.34 25.88 -13.70
N VAL A 87 21.31 25.31 -14.41
CA VAL A 87 21.16 24.87 -15.80
C VAL A 87 21.85 23.55 -16.07
N SER A 88 21.27 22.74 -16.97
CA SER A 88 21.90 21.53 -17.49
C SER A 88 21.39 21.22 -18.90
N TYR A 89 22.23 20.61 -19.75
CA TYR A 89 21.77 19.92 -20.95
C TYR A 89 21.55 18.44 -20.65
N ASP A 90 20.52 17.85 -21.23
CA ASP A 90 20.33 16.41 -21.20
C ASP A 90 20.95 15.72 -22.43
N GLY A 91 20.96 14.38 -22.44
CA GLY A 91 21.54 13.61 -23.53
C GLY A 91 20.82 13.75 -24.87
N ARG A 92 19.63 14.35 -24.91
CA ARG A 92 18.90 14.70 -26.14
C ARG A 92 19.22 16.12 -26.63
N GLY A 93 20.13 16.82 -25.95
CA GLY A 93 20.52 18.18 -26.28
C GLY A 93 19.53 19.27 -25.88
N ARG A 94 18.54 18.94 -25.05
CA ARG A 94 17.60 19.92 -24.53
C ARG A 94 18.24 20.67 -23.36
N LEU A 95 18.05 22.01 -23.33
CA LEU A 95 18.48 22.82 -22.20
C LEU A 95 17.39 22.86 -21.14
N TRP A 96 17.75 22.51 -19.92
CA TRP A 96 16.91 22.61 -18.76
C TRP A 96 17.41 23.69 -17.81
N PHE A 97 16.49 24.42 -17.19
CA PHE A 97 16.79 25.29 -16.06
C PHE A 97 15.86 25.00 -14.89
N ALA A 98 16.33 25.30 -13.71
CA ALA A 98 15.57 25.27 -12.46
C ALA A 98 15.68 26.60 -11.74
N SER A 99 14.58 27.07 -11.16
CA SER A 99 14.47 28.33 -10.40
C SER A 99 13.39 28.22 -9.32
N TYR A 100 13.19 29.22 -8.51
CA TYR A 100 12.11 29.27 -7.50
C TYR A 100 10.68 29.25 -8.06
N GLN A 101 10.50 29.39 -9.37
CA GLN A 101 9.18 29.39 -10.01
C GLN A 101 8.85 28.04 -10.63
N GLY A 102 9.81 27.13 -10.69
CA GLY A 102 9.68 25.82 -11.28
C GLY A 102 10.80 25.50 -12.27
N ALA A 103 10.55 24.55 -13.15
CA ALA A 103 11.47 24.08 -14.18
C ALA A 103 11.10 24.58 -15.56
N GLY A 104 12.08 24.74 -16.43
CA GLY A 104 11.85 25.02 -17.84
C GLY A 104 12.77 24.25 -18.76
N CYS A 105 12.27 23.89 -19.93
CA CYS A 105 12.97 23.20 -20.99
C CYS A 105 12.99 24.07 -22.26
N TYR A 106 14.15 24.19 -22.89
CA TYR A 106 14.31 24.81 -24.20
C TYR A 106 14.69 23.78 -25.23
N GLU A 107 13.82 23.58 -26.17
CA GLU A 107 13.98 22.67 -27.27
C GLU A 107 13.42 23.28 -28.56
N LYS A 108 14.14 23.17 -29.70
CA LYS A 108 13.69 23.64 -31.02
C LYS A 108 13.16 25.08 -30.98
N SER A 109 13.90 25.96 -30.31
CA SER A 109 13.58 27.40 -30.17
C SER A 109 12.29 27.70 -29.38
N LYS A 110 11.76 26.72 -28.62
CA LYS A 110 10.54 26.86 -27.81
C LYS A 110 10.85 26.59 -26.33
N TRP A 111 10.30 27.41 -25.45
CA TRP A 111 10.28 27.17 -24.03
C TRP A 111 9.05 26.39 -23.62
N THR A 112 9.22 25.37 -22.81
CA THR A 112 8.16 24.70 -22.04
C THR A 112 8.45 24.93 -20.58
N LEU A 113 7.46 25.44 -19.84
CA LEU A 113 7.59 25.77 -18.42
C LEU A 113 6.67 24.84 -17.62
N TYR A 114 7.18 24.33 -16.51
CA TYR A 114 6.51 23.34 -15.65
C TYR A 114 6.30 23.89 -14.25
N THR A 115 5.08 23.77 -13.77
CA THR A 115 4.64 24.08 -12.41
C THR A 115 3.90 22.88 -11.81
N GLY A 116 3.30 23.06 -10.64
CA GLY A 116 2.40 22.05 -10.07
C GLY A 116 1.24 21.66 -11.00
N ALA A 117 0.76 22.59 -11.84
CA ALA A 117 -0.30 22.31 -12.81
C ALA A 117 0.11 21.28 -13.87
N GLU A 118 1.39 21.26 -14.25
CA GLU A 118 1.97 20.29 -15.18
C GLU A 118 2.57 19.07 -14.42
N GLY A 119 2.27 18.92 -13.13
CA GLY A 119 2.67 17.78 -12.30
C GLY A 119 4.03 17.92 -11.63
N LEU A 120 4.68 19.09 -11.64
CA LEU A 120 5.92 19.33 -10.92
C LEU A 120 5.68 19.31 -9.39
N PRO A 121 6.28 18.37 -8.64
CA PRO A 121 5.93 18.20 -7.22
C PRO A 121 6.26 19.40 -6.33
N TYR A 122 7.39 20.08 -6.59
CA TYR A 122 7.85 21.21 -5.77
C TYR A 122 8.68 22.19 -6.59
N ASP A 123 8.66 23.47 -6.25
CA ASP A 123 9.19 24.56 -7.07
C ASP A 123 10.40 25.33 -6.46
N ASP A 124 10.73 25.14 -5.19
CA ASP A 124 11.95 25.73 -4.59
C ASP A 124 13.18 24.90 -4.95
N MET A 125 13.70 25.16 -6.15
CA MET A 125 14.74 24.34 -6.76
C MET A 125 16.15 24.85 -6.48
N THR A 126 17.06 23.92 -6.21
CA THR A 126 18.46 24.18 -5.85
C THR A 126 19.44 23.69 -6.91
N ALA A 127 19.10 22.66 -7.69
CA ALA A 127 19.97 22.04 -8.68
C ALA A 127 19.19 21.46 -9.85
N VAL A 128 19.87 21.25 -10.98
CA VAL A 128 19.36 20.47 -12.13
C VAL A 128 20.51 19.68 -12.78
N ALA A 129 20.24 18.42 -13.15
CA ALA A 129 21.17 17.55 -13.85
C ALA A 129 20.45 16.72 -14.93
N GLY A 130 20.88 16.82 -16.17
CA GLY A 130 20.37 16.01 -17.28
C GLY A 130 21.14 14.70 -17.41
N GLY A 131 20.41 13.60 -17.58
CA GLY A 131 20.95 12.27 -17.86
C GLY A 131 21.17 12.04 -19.36
N ALA A 132 22.04 11.10 -19.68
CA ALA A 132 22.36 10.72 -21.08
C ALA A 132 21.16 10.13 -21.82
N ASP A 133 20.24 9.49 -21.10
CA ASP A 133 19.00 8.92 -21.62
C ASP A 133 17.88 9.96 -21.87
N GLY A 134 18.12 11.22 -21.49
CA GLY A 134 17.15 12.32 -21.56
C GLY A 134 16.27 12.44 -20.32
N THR A 135 16.54 11.70 -19.27
CA THR A 135 15.95 11.97 -17.95
C THR A 135 16.56 13.22 -17.34
N VAL A 136 15.86 13.88 -16.45
CA VAL A 136 16.34 15.06 -15.75
C VAL A 136 16.04 14.96 -14.27
N TRP A 137 17.01 15.32 -13.46
CA TRP A 137 16.88 15.39 -12.03
C TRP A 137 16.96 16.83 -11.53
N PHE A 138 16.12 17.14 -10.56
CA PHE A 138 16.09 18.44 -9.90
C PHE A 138 16.28 18.26 -8.40
N GLY A 139 17.19 19.02 -7.81
CA GLY A 139 17.28 19.18 -6.37
C GLY A 139 16.36 20.29 -5.90
N THR A 140 15.77 20.10 -4.72
CA THR A 140 14.93 21.11 -4.08
C THR A 140 15.30 21.29 -2.61
N ALA A 141 14.75 22.30 -1.96
CA ALA A 141 14.89 22.50 -0.52
C ALA A 141 14.31 21.32 0.29
N ILE A 142 13.36 20.58 -0.31
CA ILE A 142 12.68 19.44 0.33
C ILE A 142 12.60 18.26 -0.65
N GLY A 143 13.72 17.57 -0.90
CA GLY A 143 13.75 16.37 -1.73
C GLY A 143 14.29 16.55 -3.14
N ALA A 144 14.33 15.46 -3.90
CA ALA A 144 14.78 15.41 -5.29
C ALA A 144 13.64 14.98 -6.22
N ILE A 145 13.59 15.55 -7.41
CA ILE A 145 12.57 15.28 -8.42
C ILE A 145 13.23 14.68 -9.65
N ARG A 146 12.65 13.62 -10.21
CA ARG A 146 13.05 13.03 -11.49
C ARG A 146 11.94 13.22 -12.52
N PHE A 147 12.33 13.63 -13.72
CA PHE A 147 11.43 13.68 -14.88
C PHE A 147 12.00 12.81 -16.00
N ASP A 148 11.21 11.86 -16.50
CA ASP A 148 11.64 10.94 -17.57
C ASP A 148 11.19 11.37 -18.98
N GLY A 149 10.53 12.52 -19.07
CA GLY A 149 9.94 13.05 -20.30
C GLY A 149 8.41 12.98 -20.31
N SER A 150 7.80 12.21 -19.40
CA SER A 150 6.35 12.07 -19.26
C SER A 150 5.90 12.11 -17.79
N VAL A 151 6.63 11.46 -16.91
CA VAL A 151 6.24 11.27 -15.51
C VAL A 151 7.23 11.97 -14.57
N TRP A 152 6.66 12.73 -13.63
CA TRP A 152 7.38 13.29 -12.51
C TRP A 152 7.41 12.26 -11.37
N SER A 153 8.56 12.09 -10.75
CA SER A 153 8.74 11.24 -9.55
C SER A 153 9.43 12.04 -8.46
N TYR A 154 8.92 11.95 -7.24
CA TYR A 154 9.45 12.68 -6.09
C TYR A 154 10.14 11.74 -5.10
N ARG A 155 11.33 12.12 -4.64
CA ARG A 155 12.16 11.33 -3.72
C ARG A 155 12.48 12.16 -2.50
N GLN A 156 11.97 11.77 -1.35
CA GLN A 156 12.15 12.42 -0.07
C GLN A 156 12.17 11.40 1.08
N GLY A 157 12.59 11.85 2.27
CA GLY A 157 12.67 11.02 3.45
C GLY A 157 13.84 10.03 3.43
N LYS A 158 14.01 9.36 4.57
CA LYS A 158 15.17 8.50 4.84
C LYS A 158 15.28 7.26 3.94
N ARG A 159 14.20 6.89 3.25
CA ARG A 159 14.27 5.84 2.21
C ARG A 159 15.20 6.25 1.07
N TRP A 160 15.22 7.53 0.72
CA TRP A 160 15.90 8.04 -0.46
C TRP A 160 17.10 8.93 -0.14
N LEU A 161 16.98 9.78 0.87
CA LEU A 161 17.91 10.85 1.14
C LEU A 161 18.32 10.89 2.62
N PRO A 162 19.60 11.13 2.95
CA PRO A 162 20.03 11.34 4.33
C PRO A 162 19.48 12.65 4.94
N SER A 163 19.16 13.64 4.08
CA SER A 163 18.44 14.87 4.39
C SER A 163 17.68 15.32 3.15
N ASP A 164 16.49 15.88 3.31
CA ASP A 164 15.68 16.37 2.19
C ASP A 164 16.19 17.70 1.60
N GLU A 165 17.06 18.45 2.30
CA GLU A 165 17.71 19.63 1.76
C GLU A 165 18.78 19.23 0.73
N VAL A 166 18.39 19.22 -0.55
CA VAL A 166 19.31 18.90 -1.65
C VAL A 166 20.12 20.13 -2.04
N ARG A 167 21.44 19.96 -2.15
CA ARG A 167 22.38 21.02 -2.49
C ARG A 167 22.88 20.92 -3.93
N ASP A 168 23.08 19.71 -4.42
CA ASP A 168 23.48 19.48 -5.81
C ASP A 168 23.11 18.05 -6.25
N ILE A 169 23.00 17.83 -7.56
CA ILE A 169 22.74 16.53 -8.18
C ILE A 169 23.68 16.34 -9.38
N ALA A 170 24.15 15.11 -9.54
CA ALA A 170 24.83 14.65 -10.74
C ALA A 170 24.23 13.31 -11.19
N VAL A 171 24.18 13.10 -12.51
CA VAL A 171 23.69 11.86 -13.12
C VAL A 171 24.86 11.20 -13.84
N ASP A 172 25.11 9.92 -13.53
CA ASP A 172 26.16 9.15 -14.20
C ASP A 172 25.72 8.63 -15.58
N ALA A 173 26.63 8.00 -16.30
CA ALA A 173 26.37 7.45 -17.63
C ALA A 173 25.32 6.31 -17.62
N GLY A 174 25.11 5.67 -16.48
CA GLY A 174 24.10 4.63 -16.28
C GLY A 174 22.70 5.18 -15.93
N GLY A 175 22.54 6.51 -15.83
CA GLY A 175 21.27 7.15 -15.45
C GLY A 175 21.01 7.17 -13.94
N ASN A 176 21.98 6.74 -13.11
CA ASN A 176 21.85 6.79 -11.66
C ASN A 176 22.10 8.20 -11.14
N ALA A 177 21.44 8.59 -10.07
CA ALA A 177 21.57 9.92 -9.50
C ALA A 177 22.43 9.93 -8.22
N TRP A 178 23.41 10.81 -8.19
CA TRP A 178 24.19 11.19 -7.02
C TRP A 178 23.62 12.47 -6.45
N VAL A 179 23.09 12.42 -5.25
CA VAL A 179 22.38 13.53 -4.62
C VAL A 179 23.14 14.00 -3.38
N ALA A 180 23.75 15.18 -3.47
CA ALA A 180 24.40 15.83 -2.35
C ALA A 180 23.36 16.58 -1.51
N THR A 181 23.24 16.24 -0.23
CA THR A 181 22.28 16.86 0.70
C THR A 181 22.98 17.52 1.88
N ALA A 182 22.24 18.27 2.69
CA ALA A 182 22.77 18.82 3.94
C ALA A 182 23.24 17.72 4.93
N GLY A 183 22.64 16.53 4.87
CA GLY A 183 22.93 15.41 5.75
C GLY A 183 23.94 14.38 5.22
N GLY A 184 24.42 14.55 3.98
CA GLY A 184 25.35 13.62 3.33
C GLY A 184 24.99 13.33 1.87
N LEU A 185 25.59 12.28 1.33
CA LEU A 185 25.44 11.87 -0.06
C LEU A 185 24.48 10.68 -0.16
N SER A 186 23.59 10.70 -1.16
CA SER A 186 22.76 9.57 -1.56
C SER A 186 23.09 9.15 -2.98
N PHE A 187 23.06 7.84 -3.24
CA PHE A 187 23.14 7.25 -4.56
C PHE A 187 21.83 6.53 -4.87
N ILE A 188 21.06 7.06 -5.82
CA ILE A 188 19.81 6.46 -6.27
C ILE A 188 20.11 5.65 -7.52
N HIS A 189 20.10 4.34 -7.35
CA HIS A 189 20.41 3.36 -8.39
C HIS A 189 19.15 2.69 -8.91
N PHE A 190 19.02 2.58 -10.24
CA PHE A 190 17.92 1.87 -10.90
C PHE A 190 18.38 0.47 -11.34
N LYS A 191 17.82 -0.54 -10.71
CA LYS A 191 18.03 -1.95 -11.07
C LYS A 191 16.82 -2.48 -11.82
N GLY A 192 17.01 -2.93 -13.06
CA GLY A 192 15.97 -3.65 -13.81
C GLY A 192 15.58 -4.92 -13.07
N MET A 193 14.27 -5.13 -12.91
CA MET A 193 13.72 -6.30 -12.21
C MET A 193 12.36 -6.64 -12.80
N THR A 194 12.10 -7.93 -13.07
CA THR A 194 10.77 -8.37 -13.46
C THR A 194 9.84 -8.42 -12.25
N LEU A 195 8.52 -8.44 -12.49
CA LEU A 195 7.55 -8.58 -11.41
C LEU A 195 7.73 -9.90 -10.66
N ALA A 196 8.05 -10.98 -11.38
CA ALA A 196 8.35 -12.29 -10.78
C ALA A 196 9.60 -12.26 -9.89
N ALA A 197 10.69 -11.64 -10.34
CA ALA A 197 11.90 -11.49 -9.54
C ALA A 197 11.63 -10.65 -8.26
N LYS A 198 10.75 -9.66 -8.35
CA LYS A 198 10.32 -8.88 -7.19
C LYS A 198 9.43 -9.68 -6.24
N ALA A 199 8.52 -10.52 -6.75
CA ALA A 199 7.74 -11.43 -5.93
C ALA A 199 8.66 -12.40 -5.17
N LYS A 200 9.63 -12.99 -5.86
CA LYS A 200 10.63 -13.86 -5.21
C LYS A 200 11.42 -13.12 -4.13
N HIS A 201 11.80 -11.87 -4.35
CA HIS A 201 12.47 -11.07 -3.31
C HIS A 201 11.61 -10.97 -2.05
N TYR A 202 10.32 -10.66 -2.17
CA TYR A 202 9.43 -10.56 -1.00
C TYR A 202 9.19 -11.92 -0.34
N GLU A 203 9.08 -12.99 -1.11
CA GLU A 203 8.98 -14.35 -0.56
C GLU A 203 10.20 -14.73 0.28
N ASP A 204 11.40 -14.42 -0.23
CA ASP A 204 12.65 -14.66 0.48
C ASP A 204 12.72 -13.83 1.79
N GLU A 205 12.26 -12.58 1.75
CA GLU A 205 12.15 -11.69 2.93
C GLU A 205 11.14 -12.24 3.94
N ILE A 206 9.97 -12.69 3.48
CA ILE A 206 8.93 -13.28 4.35
C ILE A 206 9.46 -14.52 5.05
N ASP A 207 10.07 -15.44 4.30
CA ASP A 207 10.61 -16.68 4.87
C ASP A 207 11.72 -16.44 5.89
N LYS A 208 12.52 -15.38 5.68
CA LYS A 208 13.66 -15.04 6.54
C LYS A 208 13.29 -14.21 7.76
N HIS A 209 12.31 -13.29 7.64
CA HIS A 209 12.16 -12.20 8.59
C HIS A 209 10.75 -12.05 9.19
N HIS A 210 9.73 -12.70 8.62
CA HIS A 210 8.34 -12.39 8.95
C HIS A 210 7.52 -13.58 9.47
N ARG A 211 8.17 -14.74 9.74
CA ARG A 211 7.49 -15.92 10.25
C ARG A 211 7.61 -16.04 11.76
N ARG A 212 6.47 -15.93 12.45
CA ARG A 212 6.36 -16.05 13.88
C ARG A 212 5.85 -17.43 14.30
N THR A 213 6.35 -17.96 15.40
CA THR A 213 6.10 -19.29 15.95
C THR A 213 6.48 -20.45 15.01
N GLU A 214 6.42 -21.67 15.52
CA GLU A 214 6.64 -22.88 14.70
C GLU A 214 5.61 -23.03 13.56
N PHE A 215 4.40 -22.48 13.74
CA PHE A 215 3.35 -22.48 12.72
C PHE A 215 3.64 -21.52 11.57
N GLY A 216 4.46 -20.49 11.81
CA GLY A 216 4.92 -19.54 10.81
C GLY A 216 3.87 -18.53 10.39
N TYR A 217 3.15 -17.95 11.35
CA TYR A 217 2.30 -16.78 11.10
C TYR A 217 3.09 -15.69 10.42
N VAL A 218 2.56 -15.16 9.33
CA VAL A 218 3.20 -14.11 8.56
C VAL A 218 2.70 -12.75 9.05
N ILE A 219 3.63 -11.97 9.61
CA ILE A 219 3.34 -10.68 10.24
C ILE A 219 4.44 -9.67 9.92
N ASP A 220 4.19 -8.41 10.22
CA ASP A 220 5.20 -7.36 10.16
C ASP A 220 6.24 -7.54 11.28
N ALA A 221 7.46 -7.08 11.02
CA ALA A 221 8.56 -7.15 11.97
C ALA A 221 8.92 -5.77 12.53
N HIS A 222 9.59 -5.73 13.69
CA HIS A 222 10.11 -4.51 14.29
C HIS A 222 11.62 -4.57 14.45
N ALA A 223 12.31 -3.56 13.92
CA ALA A 223 13.75 -3.41 13.99
C ALA A 223 14.13 -2.61 15.26
N PRO A 224 15.04 -3.12 16.10
CA PRO A 224 15.56 -2.37 17.26
C PRO A 224 16.31 -1.11 16.86
N ALA A 225 16.99 -1.13 15.71
CA ALA A 225 17.72 0.01 15.16
C ALA A 225 17.11 0.45 13.82
N GLN A 226 16.97 1.76 13.64
CA GLN A 226 16.41 2.39 12.45
C GLN A 226 17.07 1.88 11.17
N GLY A 227 16.29 1.37 10.22
CA GLY A 227 16.75 0.92 8.90
C GLY A 227 17.65 -0.32 8.92
N LYS A 228 17.72 -1.08 10.02
CA LYS A 228 18.57 -2.26 10.14
C LYS A 228 17.77 -3.52 10.42
N LYS A 229 18.05 -4.59 9.68
CA LYS A 229 17.36 -5.88 9.78
C LYS A 229 18.00 -6.85 10.77
N GLU A 230 18.96 -6.39 11.58
CA GLU A 230 19.56 -7.22 12.62
C GLU A 230 18.66 -7.29 13.86
N ASN A 231 18.52 -8.50 14.42
CA ASN A 231 17.77 -8.75 15.66
C ASN A 231 16.30 -8.29 15.61
N LEU A 232 15.63 -8.55 14.48
CA LEU A 232 14.21 -8.23 14.31
C LEU A 232 13.36 -8.91 15.40
N ARG A 233 12.34 -8.21 15.83
CA ARG A 233 11.36 -8.72 16.79
C ARG A 233 10.05 -8.97 16.08
N LEU A 234 9.48 -10.16 16.31
CA LEU A 234 8.16 -10.55 15.86
C LEU A 234 7.25 -10.63 17.08
N THR A 235 6.22 -9.81 17.11
CA THR A 235 5.20 -9.84 18.16
C THR A 235 3.84 -10.17 17.54
N ASP A 236 2.85 -10.45 18.36
CA ASP A 236 1.47 -10.52 17.91
C ASP A 236 1.04 -9.21 17.25
N SER A 237 0.25 -9.32 16.19
CA SER A 237 -0.24 -8.17 15.42
C SER A 237 -1.70 -7.83 15.70
N ASP A 238 -2.29 -8.42 16.71
CA ASP A 238 -3.72 -8.37 17.03
C ASP A 238 -4.60 -9.24 16.12
N ASN A 239 -4.26 -9.38 14.83
CA ASN A 239 -4.99 -10.16 13.81
C ASN A 239 -4.04 -11.06 13.00
N ASP A 240 -3.29 -11.93 13.67
CA ASP A 240 -2.30 -12.78 12.99
C ASP A 240 -2.92 -13.75 11.97
N GLY A 241 -4.17 -14.18 12.21
CA GLY A 241 -4.89 -15.03 11.28
C GLY A 241 -5.26 -14.28 10.00
N LEU A 242 -5.72 -13.02 10.08
CA LEU A 242 -5.99 -12.18 8.91
C LEU A 242 -4.76 -12.10 8.00
N TRP A 243 -3.62 -11.63 8.55
CA TRP A 243 -2.39 -11.42 7.75
C TRP A 243 -1.86 -12.72 7.15
N THR A 244 -1.91 -13.80 7.92
CA THR A 244 -1.51 -15.14 7.45
C THR A 244 -2.47 -15.67 6.40
N SER A 245 -3.77 -15.39 6.50
CA SER A 245 -4.79 -15.74 5.50
C SER A 245 -4.52 -15.06 4.17
N MET A 246 -4.19 -13.79 4.18
CA MET A 246 -3.91 -13.02 2.97
C MET A 246 -2.63 -13.50 2.28
N TYR A 247 -1.58 -13.77 3.06
CA TYR A 247 -0.38 -14.40 2.54
C TYR A 247 -0.69 -15.78 1.94
N GLY A 248 -1.42 -16.61 2.67
CA GLY A 248 -1.84 -17.94 2.23
C GLY A 248 -2.67 -17.92 0.95
N ALA A 249 -3.57 -16.94 0.80
CA ALA A 249 -4.34 -16.74 -0.43
C ALA A 249 -3.43 -16.41 -1.63
N GLY A 250 -2.44 -15.55 -1.43
CA GLY A 250 -1.38 -15.29 -2.42
C GLY A 250 -0.67 -16.57 -2.85
N GLU A 251 -0.30 -17.44 -1.89
CA GLU A 251 0.35 -18.73 -2.19
C GLU A 251 -0.58 -19.74 -2.88
N CYS A 252 -1.90 -19.69 -2.61
CA CYS A 252 -2.87 -20.48 -3.36
C CYS A 252 -2.92 -20.06 -4.82
N PHE A 253 -2.98 -18.76 -5.09
CA PHE A 253 -2.91 -18.23 -6.45
C PHE A 253 -1.57 -18.54 -7.12
N ALA A 254 -0.45 -18.40 -6.40
CA ALA A 254 0.89 -18.74 -6.88
C ALA A 254 0.96 -20.20 -7.33
N TYR A 255 0.51 -21.14 -6.49
CA TYR A 255 0.48 -22.55 -6.86
C TYR A 255 -0.46 -22.84 -8.04
N ALA A 256 -1.64 -22.21 -8.05
CA ALA A 256 -2.60 -22.42 -9.15
C ALA A 256 -2.04 -21.94 -10.49
N ALA A 257 -1.34 -20.81 -10.52
CA ALA A 257 -0.76 -20.23 -11.73
C ALA A 257 0.54 -20.91 -12.18
N THR A 258 1.45 -21.25 -11.23
CA THR A 258 2.81 -21.66 -11.56
C THR A 258 3.09 -23.16 -11.34
N LYS A 259 2.25 -23.82 -10.55
CA LYS A 259 2.46 -25.20 -10.06
C LYS A 259 3.73 -25.35 -9.20
N ASP A 260 4.28 -24.24 -8.68
CA ASP A 260 5.45 -24.29 -7.82
C ASP A 260 5.16 -25.09 -6.52
N PRO A 261 5.91 -26.18 -6.26
CA PRO A 261 5.71 -26.97 -5.05
C PRO A 261 6.06 -26.19 -3.76
N LEU A 262 6.85 -25.11 -3.85
CA LEU A 262 7.15 -24.27 -2.69
C LEU A 262 5.93 -23.43 -2.30
N ALA A 263 5.25 -22.82 -3.27
CA ALA A 263 3.99 -22.11 -3.04
C ALA A 263 2.94 -23.03 -2.38
N LYS A 264 2.82 -24.26 -2.88
CA LYS A 264 1.94 -25.26 -2.26
C LYS A 264 2.29 -25.55 -0.79
N ARG A 265 3.59 -25.73 -0.48
CA ARG A 265 4.03 -25.95 0.92
C ARG A 265 3.71 -24.75 1.80
N ARG A 266 3.90 -23.52 1.30
CA ARG A 266 3.62 -22.28 2.01
C ARG A 266 2.12 -22.11 2.28
N ALA A 267 1.28 -22.40 1.28
CA ALA A 267 -0.18 -22.40 1.46
C ALA A 267 -0.63 -23.43 2.51
N ARG A 268 -0.08 -24.65 2.49
CA ARG A 268 -0.33 -25.67 3.52
C ARG A 268 0.13 -25.24 4.90
N ARG A 269 1.27 -24.56 4.99
CA ARG A 269 1.75 -24.02 6.28
C ARG A 269 0.82 -22.93 6.81
N ALA A 270 0.35 -22.03 5.96
CA ALA A 270 -0.65 -21.02 6.32
C ALA A 270 -1.94 -21.68 6.83
N PHE A 271 -2.45 -22.70 6.13
CA PHE A 271 -3.60 -23.48 6.61
C PHE A 271 -3.37 -24.11 7.99
N GLY A 272 -2.18 -24.66 8.23
CA GLY A 272 -1.81 -25.23 9.54
C GLY A 272 -1.80 -24.18 10.64
N ALA A 273 -1.30 -22.98 10.37
CA ALA A 273 -1.31 -21.86 11.31
C ALA A 273 -2.75 -21.41 11.66
N LEU A 274 -3.61 -21.26 10.65
CA LEU A 274 -5.01 -20.87 10.84
C LEU A 274 -5.82 -21.96 11.57
N ARG A 275 -5.57 -23.21 11.24
CA ARG A 275 -6.16 -24.34 11.95
C ARG A 275 -5.80 -24.32 13.44
N PHE A 276 -4.55 -23.98 13.78
CA PHE A 276 -4.12 -23.91 15.17
C PHE A 276 -4.86 -22.82 15.96
N LEU A 277 -5.28 -21.72 15.35
CA LEU A 277 -6.12 -20.70 16.01
C LEU A 277 -7.49 -21.26 16.45
N SER A 278 -8.00 -22.27 15.77
CA SER A 278 -9.23 -22.98 16.17
C SER A 278 -8.99 -24.14 17.14
N GLU A 279 -7.73 -24.61 17.26
CA GLU A 279 -7.35 -25.73 18.13
C GLU A 279 -6.82 -25.28 19.50
N ALA A 280 -6.02 -24.20 19.53
CA ALA A 280 -5.40 -23.70 20.75
C ALA A 280 -6.37 -23.42 21.93
N PRO A 281 -7.61 -22.92 21.68
CA PRO A 281 -8.58 -22.70 22.76
C PRO A 281 -9.22 -23.97 23.33
N LYS A 282 -9.25 -25.07 22.55
CA LYS A 282 -9.99 -26.28 22.89
C LYS A 282 -9.45 -26.99 24.13
N GLY A 283 -10.35 -27.42 25.00
CA GLY A 283 -10.01 -28.21 26.19
C GLY A 283 -9.21 -27.43 27.24
N SER A 284 -9.05 -26.13 27.09
CA SER A 284 -8.41 -25.26 28.08
C SER A 284 -9.36 -25.00 29.27
N GLU A 285 -8.84 -24.44 30.36
CA GLU A 285 -9.65 -24.03 31.52
C GLU A 285 -10.79 -23.06 31.12
N HIS A 286 -10.48 -22.17 30.17
CA HIS A 286 -11.42 -21.19 29.61
C HIS A 286 -11.92 -21.63 28.23
N ASN A 287 -12.37 -22.88 28.12
CA ASN A 287 -12.78 -23.46 26.85
C ASN A 287 -13.98 -22.71 26.23
N PRO A 288 -13.83 -22.08 25.04
CA PRO A 288 -14.95 -21.41 24.39
C PRO A 288 -15.92 -22.41 23.76
N PRO A 289 -17.13 -21.97 23.34
CA PRO A 289 -18.03 -22.79 22.56
C PRO A 289 -17.36 -23.33 21.28
N PRO A 290 -17.75 -24.55 20.83
CA PRO A 290 -17.21 -25.16 19.61
C PRO A 290 -17.33 -24.22 18.40
N GLY A 291 -16.28 -24.15 17.57
CA GLY A 291 -16.25 -23.29 16.38
C GLY A 291 -15.65 -21.91 16.61
N PHE A 292 -15.28 -21.57 17.83
CA PHE A 292 -14.51 -20.37 18.12
C PHE A 292 -13.12 -20.43 17.45
N ILE A 293 -12.64 -19.28 16.97
CA ILE A 293 -11.32 -19.09 16.40
C ILE A 293 -10.61 -18.01 17.22
N ALA A 294 -9.45 -18.29 17.76
CA ALA A 294 -8.66 -17.30 18.50
C ALA A 294 -8.12 -16.20 17.55
N ARG A 295 -8.00 -15.01 18.07
CA ARG A 295 -7.52 -13.85 17.30
C ARG A 295 -6.02 -13.95 16.98
N THR A 296 -5.23 -14.44 17.92
CA THR A 296 -3.79 -14.74 17.80
C THR A 296 -3.35 -15.64 18.94
N VAL A 297 -2.11 -16.11 18.90
CA VAL A 297 -1.47 -16.89 19.97
C VAL A 297 -0.11 -16.30 20.34
N LEU A 298 0.34 -16.52 21.59
CA LEU A 298 1.69 -16.20 22.07
C LEU A 298 2.27 -17.40 22.79
N GLU A 299 3.54 -17.69 22.54
CA GLU A 299 4.25 -18.76 23.26
C GLU A 299 4.49 -18.37 24.71
N THR A 300 4.13 -19.26 25.66
CA THR A 300 4.39 -19.03 27.09
C THR A 300 5.89 -19.06 27.42
N SER A 301 6.68 -19.77 26.62
CA SER A 301 8.15 -19.84 26.69
C SER A 301 8.84 -18.49 26.47
N SER A 302 8.15 -17.52 25.85
CA SER A 302 8.69 -16.17 25.68
C SER A 302 8.91 -15.41 26.99
N GLY A 303 8.40 -15.93 28.12
CA GLY A 303 8.43 -15.27 29.44
C GLY A 303 7.52 -14.05 29.55
N ARG A 304 6.83 -13.65 28.46
CA ARG A 304 5.89 -12.52 28.44
C ARG A 304 4.50 -13.01 28.86
N ASN A 305 3.94 -12.39 29.91
CA ASN A 305 2.52 -12.56 30.23
C ASN A 305 1.70 -11.44 29.57
N PRO A 306 0.90 -11.71 28.54
CA PRO A 306 0.14 -10.66 27.84
C PRO A 306 -0.97 -10.05 28.73
N ASN A 307 -1.41 -10.74 29.79
CA ASN A 307 -2.42 -10.21 30.72
C ASN A 307 -1.85 -9.21 31.75
N ALA A 308 -0.52 -9.16 31.94
CA ALA A 308 0.10 -8.34 32.96
C ALA A 308 0.14 -6.84 32.66
N ARG A 309 -0.01 -6.46 31.38
CA ARG A 309 0.04 -5.05 30.96
C ARG A 309 -0.86 -4.83 29.73
N GLY A 310 -1.66 -3.78 29.78
CA GLY A 310 -2.55 -3.37 28.67
C GLY A 310 -3.85 -4.18 28.58
N TYR A 311 -3.93 -5.33 29.27
CA TYR A 311 -5.10 -6.20 29.34
C TYR A 311 -5.42 -6.65 30.76
N THR A 312 -4.94 -5.95 31.77
CA THR A 312 -5.44 -6.14 33.15
C THR A 312 -6.92 -5.77 33.20
N ILE A 313 -7.63 -6.22 34.22
CA ILE A 313 -9.06 -5.84 34.38
C ILE A 313 -9.19 -4.32 34.45
N GLU A 314 -8.29 -3.63 35.14
CA GLU A 314 -8.28 -2.17 35.23
C GLU A 314 -8.06 -1.50 33.84
N ASP A 315 -7.13 -2.00 33.03
CA ASP A 315 -6.90 -1.52 31.66
C ASP A 315 -8.14 -1.69 30.79
N GLN A 316 -8.81 -2.84 30.90
CA GLN A 316 -10.03 -3.14 30.13
C GLN A 316 -11.23 -2.30 30.59
N LEU A 317 -11.36 -2.03 31.88
CA LEU A 317 -12.41 -1.14 32.41
C LEU A 317 -12.21 0.31 31.93
N ARG A 318 -10.97 0.79 31.85
CA ARG A 318 -10.67 2.11 31.25
C ARG A 318 -11.07 2.16 29.78
N LYS A 319 -10.78 1.11 29.01
CA LYS A 319 -11.23 1.02 27.61
C LYS A 319 -12.75 1.02 27.48
N LYS A 320 -13.44 0.31 28.37
CA LYS A 320 -14.91 0.27 28.41
C LYS A 320 -15.56 1.63 28.70
N GLN A 321 -14.86 2.52 29.41
CA GLN A 321 -15.34 3.90 29.60
C GLN A 321 -15.30 4.72 28.30
N GLN A 322 -14.39 4.37 27.38
CA GLN A 322 -14.25 5.03 26.07
C GLN A 322 -15.12 4.37 25.00
N ASP A 323 -15.26 3.05 25.06
CA ASP A 323 -16.11 2.23 24.19
C ASP A 323 -17.09 1.42 25.03
N GLY A 324 -18.34 1.82 25.12
CA GLY A 324 -19.37 1.15 25.93
C GLY A 324 -19.63 -0.31 25.56
N TYR A 325 -19.30 -0.71 24.34
CA TYR A 325 -19.40 -2.09 23.84
C TYR A 325 -18.15 -2.93 24.15
N TRP A 326 -17.06 -2.32 24.63
CA TRP A 326 -15.86 -3.04 24.99
C TRP A 326 -16.15 -4.14 26.02
N ARG A 327 -15.65 -5.32 25.77
CA ARG A 327 -15.82 -6.48 26.64
C ARG A 327 -14.64 -6.60 27.60
N VAL A 328 -14.94 -6.82 28.87
CA VAL A 328 -13.94 -7.11 29.92
C VAL A 328 -13.85 -8.61 30.07
N TYR A 329 -12.66 -9.15 29.90
CA TYR A 329 -12.37 -10.58 29.96
C TYR A 329 -11.35 -10.87 31.06
N GLU A 330 -11.55 -11.92 31.82
CA GLU A 330 -10.62 -12.40 32.83
C GLU A 330 -10.39 -13.91 32.67
N PRO A 331 -9.24 -14.31 32.12
CA PRO A 331 -8.21 -13.49 31.47
C PRO A 331 -8.58 -13.14 30.01
N ARG A 332 -8.01 -12.06 29.45
CA ARG A 332 -8.18 -11.77 28.02
C ARG A 332 -7.32 -12.69 27.14
N TRP A 333 -6.24 -13.23 27.71
CA TRP A 333 -5.38 -14.20 27.08
C TRP A 333 -5.35 -15.49 27.92
N PRO A 334 -6.34 -16.38 27.76
CA PRO A 334 -6.28 -17.70 28.39
C PRO A 334 -5.11 -18.53 27.87
N LYS A 335 -4.73 -19.57 28.62
CA LYS A 335 -3.73 -20.55 28.19
C LYS A 335 -4.41 -21.70 27.45
N SER A 336 -3.69 -22.29 26.47
CA SER A 336 -4.06 -23.56 25.85
C SER A 336 -4.04 -24.70 26.88
N ALA A 337 -4.70 -25.82 26.58
CA ALA A 337 -4.80 -26.96 27.48
C ALA A 337 -3.41 -27.55 27.88
N ASP A 338 -2.45 -27.51 26.95
CA ASP A 338 -1.06 -27.96 27.19
C ASP A 338 -0.17 -26.89 27.85
N GLY A 339 -0.72 -25.69 28.11
CA GLY A 339 -0.03 -24.57 28.73
C GLY A 339 1.09 -23.92 27.90
N LYS A 340 1.28 -24.32 26.63
CA LYS A 340 2.38 -23.82 25.79
C LYS A 340 2.09 -22.49 25.14
N TYR A 341 0.81 -22.14 24.97
CA TYR A 341 0.37 -20.91 24.31
C TYR A 341 -0.62 -20.14 25.15
N TYR A 342 -0.56 -18.81 25.08
CA TYR A 342 -1.69 -17.94 25.34
C TYR A 342 -2.44 -17.79 24.02
N TRP A 343 -3.78 -17.81 24.05
CA TRP A 343 -4.62 -17.47 22.93
C TRP A 343 -5.44 -16.21 23.25
N LYS A 344 -5.60 -15.33 22.29
CA LYS A 344 -6.34 -14.08 22.48
C LYS A 344 -7.82 -14.30 22.21
N SER A 345 -8.64 -13.93 23.18
CA SER A 345 -10.10 -13.88 23.07
C SER A 345 -10.56 -12.67 22.26
N ASP A 346 -11.86 -12.46 22.17
CA ASP A 346 -12.47 -11.31 21.50
C ASP A 346 -12.13 -11.21 20.02
N THR A 347 -12.36 -12.31 19.30
CA THR A 347 -12.09 -12.38 17.86
C THR A 347 -12.87 -11.33 17.09
N SER A 348 -12.20 -10.65 16.16
CA SER A 348 -12.77 -9.61 15.30
C SER A 348 -13.33 -10.16 14.00
N SER A 349 -14.12 -9.33 13.32
CA SER A 349 -14.56 -9.60 11.94
C SER A 349 -13.38 -9.74 10.99
N ASP A 350 -12.32 -8.95 11.17
CA ASP A 350 -11.11 -8.97 10.34
C ASP A 350 -10.49 -10.38 10.28
N GLU A 351 -10.42 -11.06 11.42
CA GLU A 351 -9.96 -12.46 11.47
C GLU A 351 -10.83 -13.35 10.59
N LEU A 352 -12.16 -13.26 10.74
CA LEU A 352 -13.06 -14.12 10.00
C LEU A 352 -13.07 -13.80 8.50
N ASP A 353 -13.02 -12.52 8.11
CA ASP A 353 -12.97 -12.12 6.71
C ASP A 353 -11.71 -12.68 6.02
N GLY A 354 -10.55 -12.61 6.68
CA GLY A 354 -9.32 -13.23 6.19
C GLY A 354 -9.43 -14.74 6.08
N HIS A 355 -9.92 -15.42 7.12
CA HIS A 355 -10.10 -16.87 7.12
C HIS A 355 -11.05 -17.33 6.00
N TYR A 356 -12.20 -16.67 5.82
CA TYR A 356 -13.17 -17.01 4.79
C TYR A 356 -12.72 -16.61 3.37
N PHE A 357 -11.82 -15.65 3.23
CA PHE A 357 -11.16 -15.38 1.95
C PHE A 357 -10.20 -16.52 1.57
N PHE A 358 -9.41 -17.01 2.52
CA PHE A 358 -8.40 -18.05 2.29
C PHE A 358 -8.97 -19.46 2.15
N TYR A 359 -9.91 -19.87 3.01
CA TYR A 359 -10.37 -21.26 3.06
C TYR A 359 -10.87 -21.83 1.73
N PRO A 360 -11.73 -21.13 0.96
CA PRO A 360 -12.19 -21.67 -0.32
C PRO A 360 -11.08 -21.68 -1.37
N LEU A 361 -10.14 -20.74 -1.34
CA LEU A 361 -8.97 -20.75 -2.24
C LEU A 361 -8.08 -21.95 -1.95
N TYR A 362 -7.80 -22.23 -0.68
CA TYR A 362 -7.04 -23.42 -0.31
C TYR A 362 -7.78 -24.70 -0.70
N TYR A 363 -9.07 -24.78 -0.43
CA TYR A 363 -9.91 -25.95 -0.74
C TYR A 363 -9.96 -26.24 -2.24
N ASP A 364 -10.14 -25.22 -3.07
CA ASP A 364 -10.31 -25.37 -4.52
C ASP A 364 -8.96 -25.53 -5.26
N LEU A 365 -7.91 -24.84 -4.83
CA LEU A 365 -6.67 -24.70 -5.60
C LEU A 365 -5.50 -25.57 -5.08
N VAL A 366 -5.47 -25.90 -3.78
CA VAL A 366 -4.31 -26.52 -3.13
C VAL A 366 -4.62 -27.88 -2.51
N ALA A 367 -5.79 -28.05 -1.88
CA ALA A 367 -6.17 -29.32 -1.25
C ALA A 367 -6.49 -30.38 -2.31
N GLU A 368 -5.67 -31.42 -2.38
CA GLU A 368 -5.78 -32.48 -3.39
C GLU A 368 -6.47 -33.73 -2.86
N THR A 369 -6.28 -34.03 -1.58
CA THR A 369 -6.83 -35.25 -0.96
C THR A 369 -8.13 -34.97 -0.23
N GLU A 370 -9.01 -35.97 -0.14
CA GLU A 370 -10.23 -35.85 0.65
C GLU A 370 -9.94 -35.56 2.13
N LYS A 371 -8.84 -36.05 2.66
CA LYS A 371 -8.38 -35.74 4.02
C LYS A 371 -8.10 -34.24 4.19
N GLU A 372 -7.40 -33.60 3.24
CA GLU A 372 -7.14 -32.16 3.27
C GLU A 372 -8.45 -31.36 3.14
N LYS A 373 -9.29 -31.73 2.20
CA LYS A 373 -10.60 -31.08 1.99
C LYS A 373 -11.51 -31.23 3.21
N SER A 374 -11.56 -32.42 3.83
CA SER A 374 -12.33 -32.65 5.05
C SER A 374 -11.88 -31.76 6.19
N ALA A 375 -10.55 -31.59 6.38
CA ALA A 375 -10.00 -30.75 7.43
C ALA A 375 -10.45 -29.27 7.30
N VAL A 376 -10.54 -28.74 6.07
CA VAL A 376 -11.03 -27.37 5.83
C VAL A 376 -12.55 -27.31 6.10
N ARG A 377 -13.32 -28.30 5.56
CA ARG A 377 -14.79 -28.36 5.79
C ARG A 377 -15.15 -28.42 7.27
N GLU A 378 -14.37 -29.16 8.06
CA GLU A 378 -14.61 -29.29 9.51
C GLU A 378 -14.51 -27.93 10.22
N ILE A 379 -13.48 -27.13 9.91
CA ILE A 379 -13.28 -25.81 10.49
C ILE A 379 -14.42 -24.87 10.05
N VAL A 380 -14.70 -24.81 8.75
CA VAL A 380 -15.73 -23.93 8.21
C VAL A 380 -17.11 -24.29 8.77
N ARG A 381 -17.44 -25.60 8.83
CA ARG A 381 -18.71 -26.07 9.42
C ARG A 381 -18.81 -25.68 10.89
N ALA A 382 -17.79 -25.98 11.68
CA ALA A 382 -17.78 -25.67 13.10
C ALA A 382 -17.96 -24.16 13.36
N ASN A 383 -17.27 -23.32 12.59
CA ASN A 383 -17.33 -21.87 12.76
C ASN A 383 -18.67 -21.26 12.31
N ILE A 384 -19.17 -21.64 11.15
CA ILE A 384 -20.46 -21.08 10.68
C ILE A 384 -21.64 -21.60 11.50
N ASP A 385 -21.61 -22.85 11.99
CA ASP A 385 -22.62 -23.39 12.90
C ASP A 385 -22.57 -22.69 14.26
N HIS A 386 -21.38 -22.33 14.74
CA HIS A 386 -21.21 -21.48 15.90
C HIS A 386 -21.91 -20.13 15.72
N LEU A 387 -21.62 -19.42 14.61
CA LEU A 387 -22.26 -18.13 14.33
C LEU A 387 -23.79 -18.25 14.28
N ILE A 388 -24.32 -19.27 13.58
CA ILE A 388 -25.78 -19.51 13.47
C ILE A 388 -26.41 -19.76 14.85
N SER A 389 -25.76 -20.57 15.69
CA SER A 389 -26.30 -20.94 17.02
C SER A 389 -26.20 -19.82 18.07
N HIS A 390 -25.43 -18.76 17.78
CA HIS A 390 -25.22 -17.62 18.69
C HIS A 390 -25.67 -16.30 18.06
N ASP A 391 -26.83 -16.30 17.39
CA ASP A 391 -27.42 -15.10 16.77
C ASP A 391 -26.45 -14.35 15.85
N PHE A 392 -25.67 -15.09 15.08
CA PHE A 392 -24.65 -14.59 14.15
C PHE A 392 -23.58 -13.72 14.83
N SER A 393 -23.18 -14.09 16.05
CA SER A 393 -22.07 -13.44 16.76
C SER A 393 -21.06 -14.49 17.20
N MET A 394 -19.79 -14.13 17.17
CA MET A 394 -18.76 -14.97 17.76
C MET A 394 -18.84 -14.89 19.29
N HIS A 395 -18.79 -16.03 19.93
CA HIS A 395 -18.74 -16.16 21.39
C HIS A 395 -17.46 -16.86 21.82
N ASP A 396 -16.74 -16.25 22.74
CA ASP A 396 -15.59 -16.86 23.42
C ASP A 396 -15.95 -17.40 24.80
N HIS A 397 -14.96 -17.65 25.64
CA HIS A 397 -15.15 -18.19 26.99
C HIS A 397 -15.97 -17.27 27.92
N ALA A 398 -16.04 -15.98 27.63
CA ALA A 398 -16.78 -14.99 28.41
C ALA A 398 -18.08 -14.52 27.72
N GLY A 399 -18.41 -15.06 26.55
CA GLY A 399 -19.63 -14.76 25.80
C GLY A 399 -19.37 -13.98 24.50
N LYS A 400 -20.32 -13.14 24.10
CA LYS A 400 -20.32 -12.40 22.83
C LYS A 400 -19.10 -11.48 22.71
N THR A 401 -18.37 -11.57 21.58
CA THR A 401 -17.23 -10.72 21.28
C THR A 401 -17.65 -9.29 20.90
N ARG A 402 -16.70 -8.34 20.88
CA ARG A 402 -16.95 -6.93 20.55
C ARG A 402 -17.21 -6.74 19.05
N TRP A 403 -16.41 -7.37 18.17
CA TRP A 403 -16.35 -6.99 16.75
C TRP A 403 -16.94 -8.00 15.78
N SER A 404 -16.92 -9.31 16.08
CA SER A 404 -17.49 -10.35 15.23
C SER A 404 -18.99 -10.49 15.45
N VAL A 405 -19.74 -9.50 14.98
CA VAL A 405 -21.17 -9.34 15.20
C VAL A 405 -21.84 -9.13 13.85
N TYR A 406 -22.77 -10.03 13.48
CA TYR A 406 -23.44 -10.04 12.18
C TYR A 406 -24.96 -10.25 12.31
N GLY A 407 -25.50 -10.32 13.52
CA GLY A 407 -26.90 -10.66 13.79
C GLY A 407 -27.86 -9.53 13.46
N PRO A 408 -29.12 -9.85 13.01
CA PRO A 408 -30.10 -8.84 12.62
C PRO A 408 -30.45 -7.85 13.74
N LYS A 409 -30.46 -8.33 14.98
CA LYS A 409 -30.72 -7.49 16.16
C LYS A 409 -29.63 -6.44 16.34
N ASP A 410 -28.39 -6.81 16.07
CA ASP A 410 -27.25 -5.90 16.18
C ASP A 410 -27.22 -4.94 15.00
N ILE A 411 -27.00 -5.45 13.78
CA ILE A 411 -26.66 -4.60 12.63
C ILE A 411 -27.85 -3.80 12.07
N ASN A 412 -29.09 -4.24 12.28
CA ASN A 412 -30.27 -3.54 11.77
C ASN A 412 -30.99 -2.70 12.84
N GLN A 413 -30.76 -2.93 14.13
CA GLN A 413 -31.49 -2.27 15.20
C GLN A 413 -30.60 -1.43 16.12
N ASP A 414 -29.34 -1.82 16.30
CA ASP A 414 -28.40 -1.08 17.16
C ASP A 414 -27.70 0.02 16.35
N ARG A 415 -27.73 1.25 16.89
CA ARG A 415 -27.12 2.42 16.28
C ARG A 415 -25.61 2.29 16.11
N GLU A 416 -24.94 1.57 16.99
CA GLU A 416 -23.50 1.31 16.93
C GLU A 416 -23.06 0.70 15.60
N TRP A 417 -23.87 -0.22 15.06
CA TRP A 417 -23.54 -0.98 13.85
C TRP A 417 -24.10 -0.38 12.56
N HIS A 418 -24.71 0.81 12.65
CA HIS A 418 -25.38 1.41 11.50
C HIS A 418 -24.46 1.65 10.31
N GLU A 419 -23.25 2.10 10.57
CA GLU A 419 -22.27 2.41 9.50
C GLU A 419 -21.64 1.14 8.91
N GLU A 420 -21.53 0.07 9.67
CA GLU A 420 -20.93 -1.20 9.24
C GLU A 420 -21.96 -2.26 8.78
N ARG A 421 -23.26 -1.98 8.82
CA ARG A 421 -24.28 -3.00 8.51
C ARG A 421 -24.13 -3.59 7.13
N GLY A 422 -23.70 -2.80 6.13
CA GLY A 422 -23.46 -3.25 4.77
C GLY A 422 -22.31 -4.25 4.73
N LEU A 423 -21.15 -3.88 5.27
CA LEU A 423 -19.97 -4.75 5.36
C LEU A 423 -20.30 -6.05 6.10
N LYS A 424 -20.91 -5.98 7.29
CA LYS A 424 -21.29 -7.17 8.07
C LYS A 424 -22.26 -8.08 7.32
N SER A 425 -23.17 -7.51 6.51
CA SER A 425 -24.09 -8.28 5.67
C SER A 425 -23.37 -8.96 4.50
N ILE A 426 -22.41 -8.30 3.87
CA ILE A 426 -21.55 -8.89 2.82
C ILE A 426 -20.76 -10.06 3.41
N SER A 427 -20.09 -9.86 4.55
CA SER A 427 -19.27 -10.87 5.21
C SER A 427 -20.08 -12.13 5.53
N ILE A 428 -21.19 -12.02 6.26
CA ILE A 428 -21.95 -13.21 6.67
C ILE A 428 -22.61 -13.94 5.49
N LEU A 429 -23.10 -13.23 4.47
CA LEU A 429 -23.63 -13.87 3.26
C LEU A 429 -22.52 -14.57 2.47
N SER A 430 -21.32 -13.98 2.42
CA SER A 430 -20.12 -14.60 1.84
C SER A 430 -19.76 -15.89 2.59
N TYR A 431 -19.70 -15.86 3.93
CA TYR A 431 -19.39 -17.04 4.76
C TYR A 431 -20.39 -18.18 4.54
N LEU A 432 -21.67 -17.87 4.46
CA LEU A 432 -22.73 -18.85 4.18
C LEU A 432 -22.59 -19.45 2.78
N ASN A 433 -22.26 -18.64 1.76
CA ASN A 433 -22.01 -19.12 0.40
C ASN A 433 -20.77 -20.02 0.34
N VAL A 434 -19.69 -19.65 1.01
CA VAL A 434 -18.45 -20.46 1.13
C VAL A 434 -18.77 -21.79 1.84
N ALA A 435 -19.49 -21.75 2.95
CA ALA A 435 -19.87 -22.96 3.67
C ALA A 435 -20.73 -23.89 2.81
N TYR A 436 -21.69 -23.37 2.07
CA TYR A 436 -22.49 -24.16 1.12
C TYR A 436 -21.62 -24.75 0.00
N HIS A 437 -20.77 -23.94 -0.64
CA HIS A 437 -19.85 -24.39 -1.69
C HIS A 437 -19.00 -25.58 -1.25
N MET A 438 -18.42 -25.49 -0.06
CA MET A 438 -17.49 -26.51 0.43
C MET A 438 -18.18 -27.77 0.97
N THR A 439 -19.37 -27.64 1.54
CA THR A 439 -20.06 -28.74 2.26
C THR A 439 -21.26 -29.34 1.52
N GLY A 440 -21.85 -28.59 0.58
CA GLY A 440 -23.11 -28.96 -0.07
C GLY A 440 -24.33 -28.90 0.86
N ASP A 441 -24.18 -28.45 2.11
CA ASP A 441 -25.29 -28.47 3.09
C ASP A 441 -26.28 -27.34 2.86
N MET A 442 -27.51 -27.71 2.47
CA MET A 442 -28.60 -26.78 2.16
C MET A 442 -29.03 -25.92 3.35
N LYS A 443 -28.62 -26.25 4.59
CA LYS A 443 -28.95 -25.42 5.75
C LYS A 443 -28.39 -24.01 5.60
N TYR A 444 -27.17 -23.86 5.05
CA TYR A 444 -26.54 -22.56 4.87
C TYR A 444 -27.28 -21.70 3.83
N ARG A 445 -27.78 -22.31 2.78
CA ARG A 445 -28.65 -21.62 1.81
C ARG A 445 -29.99 -21.16 2.43
N LYS A 446 -30.59 -21.99 3.29
CA LYS A 446 -31.81 -21.63 4.00
C LYS A 446 -31.57 -20.45 4.93
N VAL A 447 -30.49 -20.46 5.68
CA VAL A 447 -30.10 -19.37 6.59
C VAL A 447 -29.83 -18.08 5.80
N ALA A 448 -29.05 -18.14 4.71
CA ALA A 448 -28.82 -16.97 3.86
C ALA A 448 -30.15 -16.41 3.29
N LYS A 449 -31.08 -17.28 2.87
CA LYS A 449 -32.40 -16.86 2.42
C LYS A 449 -33.17 -16.18 3.53
N GLU A 450 -33.13 -16.70 4.75
CA GLU A 450 -33.80 -16.10 5.90
C GLU A 450 -33.27 -14.70 6.22
N LEU A 451 -31.95 -14.53 6.24
CA LEU A 451 -31.33 -13.22 6.45
C LEU A 451 -31.72 -12.20 5.37
N ARG A 452 -31.85 -12.63 4.13
CA ARG A 452 -32.32 -11.77 3.04
C ARG A 452 -33.80 -11.44 3.16
N ASP A 453 -34.67 -12.45 3.26
CA ASP A 453 -36.13 -12.29 3.14
C ASP A 453 -36.76 -11.63 4.37
N LYS A 454 -36.27 -11.99 5.58
CA LYS A 454 -36.80 -11.45 6.84
C LYS A 454 -36.05 -10.23 7.35
N HIS A 455 -34.77 -10.09 7.02
CA HIS A 455 -33.88 -9.11 7.66
C HIS A 455 -33.19 -8.17 6.66
N SER A 456 -33.56 -8.24 5.38
CA SER A 456 -33.15 -7.31 4.33
C SER A 456 -31.62 -7.21 4.09
N TYR A 457 -30.86 -8.26 4.38
CA TYR A 457 -29.40 -8.26 4.21
C TYR A 457 -28.97 -7.96 2.77
N HIS A 458 -29.74 -8.41 1.78
CA HIS A 458 -29.50 -8.08 0.37
C HIS A 458 -29.65 -6.59 0.07
N ILE A 459 -30.43 -5.86 0.86
CA ILE A 459 -30.53 -4.39 0.79
C ILE A 459 -29.32 -3.76 1.48
N ASN A 460 -28.94 -4.24 2.65
CA ASN A 460 -27.76 -3.75 3.37
C ASN A 460 -26.50 -3.82 2.51
N VAL A 461 -26.30 -4.91 1.76
CA VAL A 461 -25.16 -5.12 0.86
C VAL A 461 -24.99 -3.98 -0.15
N MET A 462 -26.06 -3.27 -0.52
CA MET A 462 -25.97 -2.16 -1.49
C MET A 462 -25.19 -0.95 -0.98
N TRP A 463 -24.95 -0.87 0.33
CA TRP A 463 -24.16 0.18 0.99
C TRP A 463 -23.12 -0.46 1.92
N PRO A 464 -21.99 -0.95 1.37
CA PRO A 464 -20.98 -1.67 2.16
C PRO A 464 -20.35 -0.80 3.23
N LYS A 465 -20.21 0.50 2.98
CA LYS A 465 -19.57 1.46 3.85
C LYS A 465 -20.29 2.81 3.76
N TYR A 466 -20.35 3.52 4.86
CA TYR A 466 -20.86 4.89 4.87
C TYR A 466 -19.75 5.87 4.49
N GLN A 467 -19.78 6.33 3.24
CA GLN A 467 -18.79 7.27 2.72
C GLN A 467 -19.16 8.72 3.07
N ARG A 468 -18.26 9.41 3.74
CA ARG A 468 -18.38 10.85 4.08
C ARG A 468 -17.58 11.73 3.12
N GLY A 469 -16.89 11.17 2.18
CA GLY A 469 -16.06 11.83 1.18
C GLY A 469 -14.82 11.01 0.83
N ILE A 470 -14.00 11.55 -0.06
CA ILE A 470 -12.78 10.90 -0.53
C ILE A 470 -11.84 10.62 0.65
N GLY A 471 -11.38 9.39 0.78
CA GLY A 471 -10.47 8.94 1.83
C GLY A 471 -11.07 8.98 3.24
N SER A 472 -12.40 9.03 3.36
CA SER A 472 -13.09 8.91 4.65
C SER A 472 -13.30 7.45 5.01
N GLY A 473 -13.44 7.19 6.31
CA GLY A 473 -13.70 5.87 6.85
C GLY A 473 -12.41 5.06 7.10
N ASN A 474 -12.61 3.82 7.50
CA ASN A 474 -11.53 2.92 7.85
C ASN A 474 -11.08 2.11 6.61
N GLN A 475 -9.82 2.23 6.21
CA GLN A 475 -9.26 1.51 5.07
C GLN A 475 -9.33 -0.02 5.22
N SER A 476 -9.27 -0.55 6.44
CA SER A 476 -9.40 -1.99 6.65
C SER A 476 -10.80 -2.52 6.29
N ASP A 477 -11.84 -1.68 6.39
CA ASP A 477 -13.20 -2.07 6.01
C ASP A 477 -13.32 -2.29 4.50
N ASP A 478 -12.60 -1.51 3.69
CA ASP A 478 -12.56 -1.69 2.24
C ASP A 478 -11.87 -3.02 1.89
N GLU A 479 -10.75 -3.32 2.52
CA GLU A 479 -10.04 -4.59 2.34
C GLU A 479 -10.95 -5.79 2.67
N MET A 480 -11.63 -5.75 3.81
CA MET A 480 -12.58 -6.80 4.21
C MET A 480 -13.74 -6.91 3.24
N ALA A 481 -14.28 -5.78 2.77
CA ALA A 481 -15.35 -5.77 1.78
C ALA A 481 -14.91 -6.44 0.47
N PHE A 482 -13.72 -6.14 -0.05
CA PHE A 482 -13.23 -6.74 -1.29
C PHE A 482 -12.94 -8.24 -1.16
N MET A 483 -12.38 -8.69 -0.02
CA MET A 483 -12.25 -10.12 0.28
C MET A 483 -13.61 -10.84 0.31
N ALA A 484 -14.58 -10.25 0.97
CA ALA A 484 -15.92 -10.82 1.10
C ALA A 484 -16.69 -10.80 -0.23
N TYR A 485 -16.64 -9.71 -1.01
CA TYR A 485 -17.26 -9.62 -2.34
C TYR A 485 -16.70 -10.66 -3.31
N TYR A 486 -15.38 -10.86 -3.31
CA TYR A 486 -14.74 -11.86 -4.18
C TYR A 486 -15.43 -13.22 -4.05
N ASN A 487 -15.67 -13.68 -2.81
CA ASN A 487 -16.30 -14.96 -2.55
C ASN A 487 -17.82 -14.90 -2.66
N LEU A 488 -18.47 -13.81 -2.21
CA LEU A 488 -19.91 -13.63 -2.29
C LEU A 488 -20.40 -13.75 -3.74
N VAL A 489 -19.74 -13.07 -4.66
CA VAL A 489 -20.08 -13.10 -6.09
C VAL A 489 -19.71 -14.44 -6.73
N LYS A 490 -18.49 -14.94 -6.45
CA LYS A 490 -17.99 -16.19 -7.03
C LYS A 490 -18.88 -17.38 -6.71
N TYR A 491 -19.34 -17.51 -5.46
CA TYR A 491 -20.08 -18.68 -4.98
C TYR A 491 -21.60 -18.46 -4.86
N GLU A 492 -22.14 -17.31 -5.29
CA GLU A 492 -23.59 -17.12 -5.35
C GLU A 492 -24.18 -17.86 -6.55
N PRO A 493 -25.01 -18.89 -6.32
CA PRO A 493 -25.61 -19.67 -7.41
C PRO A 493 -26.86 -19.04 -8.01
N ASP A 494 -27.50 -18.08 -7.33
CA ASP A 494 -28.69 -17.40 -7.86
C ASP A 494 -28.25 -16.26 -8.80
N PRO A 495 -28.60 -16.32 -10.11
CA PRO A 495 -28.14 -15.32 -11.07
C PRO A 495 -28.67 -13.91 -10.77
N GLY A 496 -29.86 -13.78 -10.19
CA GLY A 496 -30.45 -12.49 -9.83
C GLY A 496 -29.71 -11.83 -8.67
N LEU A 497 -29.43 -12.60 -7.62
CA LEU A 497 -28.65 -12.13 -6.48
C LEU A 497 -27.21 -11.83 -6.91
N LYS A 498 -26.60 -12.68 -7.74
CA LYS A 498 -25.24 -12.43 -8.26
C LYS A 498 -25.15 -11.11 -8.98
N LYS A 499 -26.11 -10.77 -9.86
CA LYS A 499 -26.16 -9.47 -10.55
C LYS A 499 -26.29 -8.31 -9.58
N MET A 500 -27.12 -8.44 -8.54
CA MET A 500 -27.29 -7.40 -7.53
C MET A 500 -25.99 -7.20 -6.72
N TYR A 501 -25.33 -8.27 -6.30
CA TYR A 501 -24.05 -8.19 -5.60
C TYR A 501 -22.96 -7.60 -6.49
N MET A 502 -22.95 -7.93 -7.78
CA MET A 502 -22.05 -7.32 -8.75
C MET A 502 -22.27 -5.81 -8.90
N ALA A 503 -23.52 -5.34 -8.93
CA ALA A 503 -23.81 -3.91 -8.98
C ALA A 503 -23.30 -3.18 -7.74
N SER A 504 -23.45 -3.79 -6.56
CA SER A 504 -22.89 -3.26 -5.31
C SER A 504 -21.36 -3.25 -5.34
N PHE A 505 -20.74 -4.33 -5.78
CA PHE A 505 -19.28 -4.44 -5.90
C PHE A 505 -18.73 -3.40 -6.87
N ALA A 506 -19.38 -3.22 -8.04
CA ALA A 506 -18.98 -2.18 -9.00
C ALA A 506 -19.04 -0.77 -8.40
N ASN A 507 -20.08 -0.48 -7.59
CA ASN A 507 -20.18 0.81 -6.91
C ASN A 507 -19.07 1.01 -5.87
N SER A 508 -18.72 -0.02 -5.10
CA SER A 508 -17.60 0.03 -4.16
C SER A 508 -16.26 0.20 -4.88
N TRP A 509 -16.00 -0.62 -5.91
CA TRP A 509 -14.78 -0.50 -6.68
C TRP A 509 -14.59 0.88 -7.32
N ARG A 510 -15.67 1.51 -7.80
CA ARG A 510 -15.63 2.87 -8.36
C ARG A 510 -15.13 3.92 -7.40
N GLN A 511 -15.38 3.75 -6.13
CA GLN A 511 -14.94 4.69 -5.09
C GLN A 511 -13.46 4.49 -4.77
N GLU A 512 -12.96 3.25 -4.88
CA GLU A 512 -11.60 2.87 -4.53
C GLU A 512 -10.64 2.79 -5.75
N GLU A 513 -11.16 2.84 -6.98
CA GLU A 513 -10.33 2.81 -8.20
C GLU A 513 -9.18 3.85 -8.18
N PRO A 514 -9.42 5.13 -7.78
CA PRO A 514 -8.36 6.14 -7.76
C PRO A 514 -7.22 5.84 -6.78
N GLU A 515 -7.38 4.86 -5.89
CA GLU A 515 -6.32 4.40 -4.97
C GLU A 515 -5.21 3.61 -5.67
N MET A 516 -5.45 3.21 -6.92
CA MET A 516 -4.50 2.42 -7.72
C MET A 516 -4.08 1.12 -7.00
N ASN A 517 -4.98 0.56 -6.17
CA ASN A 517 -4.71 -0.65 -5.39
C ASN A 517 -4.88 -1.90 -6.27
N PRO A 518 -3.81 -2.64 -6.60
CA PRO A 518 -3.90 -3.80 -7.47
C PRO A 518 -4.75 -4.94 -6.89
N PHE A 519 -4.84 -5.06 -5.56
CA PHE A 519 -5.71 -6.06 -4.93
C PHE A 519 -7.19 -5.75 -5.20
N PHE A 520 -7.63 -4.52 -4.99
CA PHE A 520 -9.00 -4.09 -5.26
C PHE A 520 -9.34 -4.26 -6.74
N ASN A 521 -8.45 -3.80 -7.60
CA ASN A 521 -8.64 -3.89 -9.04
C ASN A 521 -8.77 -5.35 -9.51
N PHE A 522 -7.91 -6.24 -9.04
CA PHE A 522 -7.95 -7.66 -9.44
C PHE A 522 -9.10 -8.43 -8.80
N CYS A 523 -9.49 -8.10 -7.55
CA CYS A 523 -10.70 -8.66 -6.94
C CYS A 523 -11.93 -8.34 -7.79
N PHE A 524 -12.11 -7.08 -8.17
CA PHE A 524 -13.25 -6.66 -8.97
C PHE A 524 -13.18 -7.22 -10.40
N ALA A 525 -12.05 -7.03 -11.10
CA ALA A 525 -11.87 -7.50 -12.47
C ALA A 525 -12.11 -9.01 -12.63
N SER A 526 -11.67 -9.82 -11.65
CA SER A 526 -11.86 -11.27 -11.68
C SER A 526 -13.33 -11.72 -11.69
N GLN A 527 -14.25 -10.85 -11.30
CA GLN A 527 -15.68 -11.12 -11.25
C GLN A 527 -16.48 -10.32 -12.28
N ALA A 528 -15.93 -9.21 -12.78
CA ALA A 528 -16.63 -8.24 -13.61
C ALA A 528 -16.26 -8.26 -15.09
N MET A 529 -15.11 -8.85 -15.45
CA MET A 529 -14.69 -8.94 -16.86
C MET A 529 -15.73 -9.66 -17.70
N ASP A 530 -16.14 -9.02 -18.80
CA ASP A 530 -17.12 -9.52 -19.77
C ASP A 530 -18.51 -9.82 -19.16
N VAL A 531 -18.84 -9.18 -18.01
CA VAL A 531 -20.16 -9.30 -17.39
C VAL A 531 -21.06 -8.15 -17.80
N GLU A 532 -22.17 -8.49 -18.43
CA GLU A 532 -23.22 -7.55 -18.81
C GLU A 532 -24.36 -7.51 -17.80
N PHE A 533 -24.81 -6.33 -17.47
CA PHE A 533 -26.01 -6.07 -16.67
C PHE A 533 -27.08 -5.40 -17.52
N THR A 534 -28.24 -6.05 -17.71
CA THR A 534 -29.36 -5.53 -18.50
C THR A 534 -30.49 -5.10 -17.59
N ASN A 535 -31.02 -3.90 -17.81
CA ASN A 535 -32.23 -3.37 -17.17
C ASN A 535 -33.12 -2.64 -18.19
N ILE A 536 -34.12 -1.91 -17.72
CA ILE A 536 -35.09 -1.18 -18.58
C ILE A 536 -34.44 -0.05 -19.41
N TRP A 537 -33.25 0.40 -19.05
CA TRP A 537 -32.51 1.46 -19.79
C TRP A 537 -31.48 0.91 -20.77
N GLY A 538 -31.26 -0.41 -20.81
CA GLY A 538 -30.31 -1.03 -21.72
C GLY A 538 -29.38 -2.03 -21.06
N THR A 539 -28.33 -2.39 -21.79
CA THR A 539 -27.28 -3.30 -21.34
C THR A 539 -26.03 -2.48 -21.01
N PHE A 540 -25.46 -2.75 -19.84
CA PHE A 540 -24.25 -2.12 -19.33
C PHE A 540 -23.18 -3.18 -19.14
N ASP A 541 -22.00 -2.92 -19.69
CA ASP A 541 -20.79 -3.69 -19.40
C ASP A 541 -20.26 -3.27 -18.03
N LEU A 542 -20.06 -4.25 -17.13
CA LEU A 542 -19.50 -4.05 -15.80
C LEU A 542 -17.97 -4.21 -15.76
N SER A 543 -17.33 -4.55 -16.87
CA SER A 543 -15.88 -4.66 -16.95
C SER A 543 -15.22 -3.40 -16.41
N PRO A 544 -14.09 -3.52 -15.70
CA PRO A 544 -13.33 -2.36 -15.27
C PRO A 544 -12.98 -1.47 -16.45
N TRP A 545 -13.22 -0.19 -16.32
CA TRP A 545 -12.90 0.79 -17.37
C TRP A 545 -11.63 1.57 -17.03
N GLU A 546 -11.18 2.39 -18.00
CA GLU A 546 -10.02 3.28 -17.86
C GLU A 546 -8.69 2.53 -17.67
N THR A 547 -7.85 3.03 -16.77
CA THR A 547 -6.44 2.61 -16.64
C THR A 547 -6.22 1.59 -15.52
N TRP A 548 -7.25 0.93 -15.02
CA TRP A 548 -7.18 0.04 -13.85
C TRP A 548 -6.01 -0.96 -13.89
N LEU A 549 -5.75 -1.57 -15.06
CA LEU A 549 -4.68 -2.55 -15.23
C LEU A 549 -3.32 -1.87 -15.27
N GLU A 550 -3.20 -0.76 -16.00
CA GLU A 550 -1.98 0.04 -16.07
C GLU A 550 -1.58 0.58 -14.69
N ASP A 551 -2.55 1.09 -13.93
CA ASP A 551 -2.37 1.57 -12.56
C ASP A 551 -1.92 0.46 -11.60
N SER A 552 -2.51 -0.74 -11.75
CA SER A 552 -2.13 -1.91 -10.97
C SER A 552 -0.69 -2.34 -11.27
N ILE A 553 -0.32 -2.39 -12.55
CA ILE A 553 1.03 -2.75 -12.99
C ILE A 553 2.04 -1.67 -12.57
N ASP A 554 1.69 -0.38 -12.71
CA ASP A 554 2.55 0.72 -12.24
C ASP A 554 2.79 0.64 -10.74
N THR A 555 1.75 0.39 -9.96
CA THR A 555 1.87 0.19 -8.50
C THR A 555 2.80 -0.98 -8.18
N LEU A 556 2.64 -2.13 -8.81
CA LEU A 556 3.51 -3.28 -8.60
C LEU A 556 4.96 -2.99 -9.03
N ARG A 557 5.19 -2.30 -10.16
CA ARG A 557 6.53 -1.90 -10.63
C ARG A 557 7.21 -0.96 -9.65
N ARG A 558 6.48 0.01 -9.12
CA ARG A 558 7.00 1.05 -8.22
C ARG A 558 7.10 0.61 -6.76
N PHE A 559 6.52 -0.54 -6.40
CA PHE A 559 6.53 -1.01 -5.01
C PHE A 559 7.97 -1.06 -4.46
N PRO A 560 8.30 -0.35 -3.35
CA PRO A 560 9.68 -0.25 -2.88
C PRO A 560 10.16 -1.57 -2.29
N LEU A 561 11.37 -2.02 -2.68
CA LEU A 561 12.02 -3.20 -2.11
C LEU A 561 12.34 -3.04 -0.63
N ASP A 562 12.63 -1.80 -0.22
CA ASP A 562 12.73 -1.43 1.18
C ASP A 562 11.32 -1.24 1.77
N ARG A 563 10.97 -2.10 2.72
CA ARG A 563 9.66 -2.12 3.40
C ARG A 563 9.68 -1.50 4.79
N PHE A 564 10.73 -0.77 5.16
CA PHE A 564 10.72 0.02 6.38
C PHE A 564 9.66 1.14 6.35
N ASP A 565 9.10 1.44 7.51
CA ASP A 565 8.06 2.46 7.72
C ASP A 565 8.61 3.89 7.71
N TRP A 566 9.46 4.23 6.74
CA TRP A 566 10.02 5.56 6.62
C TRP A 566 8.95 6.64 6.49
N ARG A 567 9.15 7.75 7.22
CA ARG A 567 8.25 8.90 7.14
C ARG A 567 8.35 9.56 5.77
N HIS A 568 7.19 9.94 5.25
CA HIS A 568 6.99 10.78 4.07
C HIS A 568 6.15 11.99 4.45
N THR A 569 6.47 13.16 3.87
CA THR A 569 5.77 14.41 4.12
C THR A 569 5.44 15.05 2.77
N ASN A 570 4.19 15.05 2.37
CA ASN A 570 3.75 15.44 1.04
C ASN A 570 2.81 16.66 1.00
N HIS A 571 2.38 17.20 2.16
CA HIS A 571 1.43 18.32 2.23
C HIS A 571 1.95 19.62 1.57
N HIS A 572 3.26 19.77 1.41
CA HIS A 572 3.91 20.92 0.77
C HIS A 572 3.91 20.86 -0.77
N ARG A 573 3.53 19.76 -1.37
CA ARG A 573 3.57 19.56 -2.84
C ARG A 573 2.65 20.53 -3.56
N LYS A 574 3.03 20.88 -4.80
CA LYS A 574 2.33 21.82 -5.67
C LYS A 574 1.46 21.15 -6.73
N ASP A 575 1.66 19.84 -6.93
CA ASP A 575 0.96 19.00 -7.91
C ASP A 575 -0.28 18.30 -7.30
N LEU A 576 -0.69 18.72 -6.10
CA LEU A 576 -1.81 18.11 -5.37
C LEU A 576 -2.98 19.06 -5.21
N ILE A 577 -4.16 18.46 -5.19
CA ILE A 577 -5.39 19.05 -4.70
C ILE A 577 -5.53 18.63 -3.24
N LEU A 578 -5.49 19.61 -2.34
CA LEU A 578 -5.63 19.37 -0.90
C LEU A 578 -7.09 19.29 -0.52
N LEU A 579 -7.45 18.30 0.28
CA LEU A 579 -8.78 18.20 0.89
C LEU A 579 -8.83 19.04 2.16
N SER A 580 -10.01 19.60 2.43
CA SER A 580 -10.21 20.41 3.63
C SER A 580 -10.45 19.53 4.87
N ASP A 581 -10.22 20.10 6.05
CA ASP A 581 -10.27 19.39 7.34
C ASP A 581 -11.63 18.76 7.66
N HIS A 582 -12.74 19.33 7.14
CA HIS A 582 -14.08 18.78 7.40
C HIS A 582 -14.34 17.43 6.70
N TRP A 583 -13.43 17.00 5.82
CA TRP A 583 -13.42 15.65 5.25
C TRP A 583 -12.62 14.66 6.10
N ALA A 584 -11.92 15.14 7.14
CA ALA A 584 -11.21 14.27 8.07
C ALA A 584 -12.21 13.36 8.78
N ASP A 585 -11.78 12.14 9.08
CA ASP A 585 -12.56 11.21 9.88
C ASP A 585 -12.79 11.79 11.27
N ALA A 586 -14.01 11.72 11.76
CA ALA A 586 -14.35 12.17 13.10
C ALA A 586 -13.63 11.39 14.22
N TYR A 587 -13.07 10.24 13.88
CA TYR A 587 -12.30 9.39 14.81
C TYR A 587 -10.79 9.67 14.81
N ASP A 588 -10.28 10.46 13.86
CA ASP A 588 -8.85 10.78 13.81
C ASP A 588 -8.61 12.24 14.24
N ASP A 589 -8.18 12.43 15.48
CA ASP A 589 -7.80 13.73 16.04
C ASP A 589 -6.53 14.32 15.38
N LYS A 590 -5.85 13.54 14.53
CA LYS A 590 -4.58 13.90 13.91
C LYS A 590 -4.78 14.16 12.44
N PHE A 591 -5.02 15.41 12.10
CA PHE A 591 -4.97 15.84 10.70
C PHE A 591 -3.56 15.57 10.14
N ARG A 592 -3.48 14.63 9.18
CA ARG A 592 -2.23 14.25 8.51
C ARG A 592 -2.10 14.84 7.11
N GLY A 593 -3.01 15.78 6.77
CA GLY A 593 -3.18 16.23 5.41
C GLY A 593 -3.76 15.12 4.53
N ARG A 594 -4.77 15.46 3.74
CA ARG A 594 -5.33 14.56 2.72
C ARG A 594 -5.32 15.27 1.38
N GLY A 595 -5.14 14.53 0.32
CA GLY A 595 -5.11 15.09 -1.02
C GLY A 595 -4.84 14.05 -2.10
N TYR A 596 -4.90 14.51 -3.33
CA TYR A 596 -4.70 13.67 -4.51
C TYR A 596 -4.05 14.47 -5.63
N ARG A 597 -3.49 13.77 -6.62
CA ARG A 597 -2.87 14.39 -7.79
C ARG A 597 -3.91 15.06 -8.70
N ASN A 598 -3.47 15.98 -9.56
CA ASN A 598 -4.33 16.69 -10.51
C ASN A 598 -5.15 15.76 -11.44
N ASN A 599 -4.76 14.49 -11.58
CA ASN A 599 -5.50 13.48 -12.34
C ASN A 599 -6.54 12.72 -11.50
N GLY A 600 -6.81 13.13 -10.27
CA GLY A 600 -7.78 12.50 -9.37
C GLY A 600 -7.28 11.28 -8.61
N LYS A 601 -6.03 10.82 -8.85
CA LYS A 601 -5.47 9.59 -8.24
C LYS A 601 -4.57 9.92 -7.05
N VAL A 602 -4.45 8.98 -6.12
CA VAL A 602 -3.52 9.07 -4.98
C VAL A 602 -2.06 9.19 -5.44
N LEU A 603 -1.17 9.51 -4.52
CA LEU A 603 0.27 9.49 -4.74
C LEU A 603 0.75 8.08 -5.11
N PRO A 604 1.76 7.96 -5.98
CA PRO A 604 2.38 6.68 -6.28
C PRO A 604 2.93 6.00 -5.03
N VAL A 605 2.91 4.67 -5.05
CA VAL A 605 3.28 3.83 -3.90
C VAL A 605 4.70 4.04 -3.37
N ASP A 606 5.64 4.51 -4.20
CA ASP A 606 7.03 4.80 -3.83
C ASP A 606 7.25 6.24 -3.33
N GLU A 607 6.20 7.06 -3.32
CA GLU A 607 6.21 8.45 -2.86
C GLU A 607 5.42 8.65 -1.56
N ARG A 608 4.88 7.59 -0.99
CA ARG A 608 4.16 7.54 0.28
C ARG A 608 4.55 6.31 1.10
N PHE A 609 4.20 6.30 2.36
CA PHE A 609 4.28 5.07 3.14
C PHE A 609 3.09 4.18 2.78
N VAL A 610 3.37 2.89 2.62
CA VAL A 610 2.35 1.88 2.39
C VAL A 610 2.47 0.84 3.49
N ASN A 611 1.58 0.92 4.45
CA ASN A 611 1.32 -0.17 5.36
C ASN A 611 0.39 -1.17 4.68
N HIS A 612 0.09 -2.31 5.33
CA HIS A 612 -0.77 -3.32 4.75
C HIS A 612 -2.13 -2.72 4.40
N TRP A 613 -2.99 -2.58 5.39
CA TRP A 613 -4.40 -2.54 5.20
C TRP A 613 -5.06 -1.40 5.97
N ASN A 614 -4.31 -0.76 6.87
CA ASN A 614 -4.81 0.27 7.76
C ASN A 614 -4.25 1.66 7.47
N ALA A 615 -3.65 1.86 6.29
CA ALA A 615 -3.10 3.15 5.89
C ALA A 615 -3.90 3.74 4.75
N SER A 616 -4.60 4.85 5.02
CA SER A 616 -5.32 5.57 3.97
C SER A 616 -4.35 6.09 2.92
N PRO A 617 -4.50 5.73 1.64
CA PRO A 617 -3.60 6.19 0.58
C PRO A 617 -3.80 7.68 0.23
N TRP A 618 -4.85 8.30 0.74
CA TRP A 618 -5.16 9.72 0.60
C TRP A 618 -4.41 10.60 1.59
N GLU A 619 -3.87 10.02 2.67
CA GLU A 619 -3.04 10.74 3.62
C GLU A 619 -1.70 11.13 3.00
N LEU A 620 -1.29 12.39 3.23
CA LEU A 620 -0.10 12.98 2.63
C LEU A 620 1.14 12.84 3.52
N ASP A 621 0.96 12.88 4.84
CA ASP A 621 2.04 12.80 5.82
C ASP A 621 1.91 11.48 6.60
N THR A 622 2.65 10.48 6.16
CA THR A 622 2.53 9.10 6.64
C THR A 622 3.89 8.48 6.99
N GLY A 623 3.84 7.28 7.56
CA GLY A 623 5.04 6.53 7.94
C GLY A 623 5.50 6.81 9.37
N GLY A 624 6.57 6.15 9.75
CA GLY A 624 7.12 6.12 11.11
C GLY A 624 8.61 6.44 11.18
N GLY A 625 9.27 5.79 12.14
CA GLY A 625 10.69 6.03 12.41
C GLY A 625 11.68 5.14 11.66
N GLY A 626 11.25 4.32 10.71
CA GLY A 626 12.11 3.33 10.06
C GLY A 626 12.43 2.13 10.97
N HIS A 627 11.51 1.78 11.85
CA HIS A 627 11.59 0.63 12.74
C HIS A 627 10.62 -0.49 12.36
N GLY A 628 9.44 -0.15 11.85
CA GLY A 628 8.49 -1.12 11.32
C GLY A 628 8.92 -1.63 9.94
N ILE A 629 8.78 -2.93 9.70
CA ILE A 629 9.10 -3.54 8.40
C ILE A 629 7.89 -4.36 7.96
N GLY A 630 7.28 -3.95 6.86
CA GLY A 630 6.16 -4.67 6.28
C GLY A 630 6.58 -5.98 5.61
N SER A 631 5.74 -7.01 5.72
CA SER A 631 6.03 -8.38 5.24
C SER A 631 6.15 -8.51 3.73
N GLY A 632 5.61 -7.59 2.96
CA GLY A 632 5.58 -7.70 1.49
C GLY A 632 4.36 -8.46 0.95
N THR A 633 3.46 -8.96 1.78
CA THR A 633 2.19 -9.61 1.37
C THR A 633 1.36 -8.70 0.47
N VAL A 634 1.37 -7.37 0.72
CA VAL A 634 0.71 -6.35 -0.11
C VAL A 634 1.20 -6.32 -1.56
N TYR A 635 2.32 -6.95 -1.85
CA TYR A 635 2.82 -7.17 -3.21
C TYR A 635 2.48 -8.58 -3.71
N THR A 636 2.83 -9.61 -2.92
CA THR A 636 2.75 -11.01 -3.37
C THR A 636 1.32 -11.46 -3.63
N LEU A 637 0.36 -11.06 -2.79
CA LEU A 637 -1.04 -11.41 -2.97
C LEU A 637 -1.60 -10.86 -4.31
N PRO A 638 -1.61 -9.55 -4.60
CA PRO A 638 -2.15 -9.07 -5.87
C PRO A 638 -1.31 -9.54 -7.09
N TYR A 639 0.01 -9.66 -6.98
CA TYR A 639 0.83 -10.17 -8.07
C TYR A 639 0.38 -11.59 -8.48
N TYR A 640 0.30 -12.53 -7.53
CA TYR A 640 -0.09 -13.90 -7.85
C TYR A 640 -1.58 -14.02 -8.22
N MET A 641 -2.43 -13.18 -7.66
CA MET A 641 -3.83 -13.08 -8.07
C MET A 641 -3.96 -12.61 -9.52
N GLY A 642 -3.22 -11.57 -9.90
CA GLY A 642 -3.18 -11.07 -11.28
C GLY A 642 -2.63 -12.11 -12.26
N LEU A 643 -1.60 -12.86 -11.86
CA LEU A 643 -1.05 -13.95 -12.65
C LEU A 643 -2.06 -15.11 -12.84
N TYR A 644 -2.75 -15.50 -11.76
CA TYR A 644 -3.75 -16.57 -11.79
C TYR A 644 -4.95 -16.23 -12.69
N HIS A 645 -5.42 -15.00 -12.63
CA HIS A 645 -6.54 -14.52 -13.46
C HIS A 645 -6.13 -14.09 -14.87
N GLY A 646 -4.85 -14.16 -15.24
CA GLY A 646 -4.35 -13.81 -16.57
C GLY A 646 -4.26 -12.30 -16.83
N PHE A 647 -4.35 -11.45 -15.81
CA PHE A 647 -4.16 -10.00 -15.93
C PHE A 647 -2.69 -9.60 -16.04
N ILE A 648 -1.81 -10.42 -15.50
CA ILE A 648 -0.35 -10.28 -15.59
C ILE A 648 0.17 -11.50 -16.36
N ALA A 649 0.99 -11.24 -17.38
CA ALA A 649 1.68 -12.32 -18.10
C ALA A 649 2.78 -12.94 -17.20
N ALA A 650 2.99 -14.24 -17.33
CA ALA A 650 4.18 -14.87 -16.78
C ALA A 650 5.42 -14.36 -17.55
N ASP A 651 6.49 -13.97 -16.82
CA ASP A 651 7.77 -13.54 -17.39
C ASP A 651 8.54 -14.75 -17.97
#